data_8ec26eefd8466962e3e97c4addb6f4fd
#
_entry.id   8ec26eefd8466962e3e97c4addb6f4fd
#
_cell.length_a   1.000
_cell.length_b   1.000
_cell.length_c   1.000
_cell.angle_alpha   90.00
_cell.angle_beta   90.00
_cell.angle_gamma   90.00
#
_symmetry.space_group_name_H-M   'P 1'
#
loop_
_entity.id
_entity.type
_entity.pdbx_description
1 polymer ?
#
loop_
_entity_poly.entity_id
_entity_poly.type
_entity_poly.pdbx_seq_one_letter_code
_entity_poly.pdbx_strand_id
1 'polypeptide(L)'
;MTGPEPAAVPGRRQGGRPPGTTPQPPGASADVPDVVDVPDAVDVPDAMDDADATASPPHRGTAVHATPTVPHQTGALPAHRSPDPRPSPADPLDHPDPHTAAQIAGVENLLRCWVRETGVQDPGGGTLRVPLPSSGTALLVPVRHWSPTGWHRFGPPRLAGAPASAPPADAVTVAALLAREAAVPAADSDGTSGSGPRGGTEPRGGSGPADAMAGADAVDLVARVADSVRRTALFLADRRADPADRPDLFLSAEQALLLGHPLHPAPKSREGLSEAEARPYSPELRGAFPLHWMAVAPAVLATDSAWTEGGRRVPADRITARLAGPGLPLPEGYAALPLHPWQAREVRHRPGTAALLDAGLLRDLGPHGPSWHPTSSVRTVHRGGAPAMLKLSLALRITNSRRENLRKELHRGVEVHRLLRAGLAARWRTAHPGFDIVRDPAWLAVDGQDGAPVPGLDVMIRHNPFAPADDVSCVAGLVAPRPSPDGVPFSRADGAPAPYGPAGSTAYDSTASVAGDPDGGRPRTDSDRMTRSRLAEIVARLAARSGRPVGAVAAEWFLRYLEQVIRPVLWLDGEAGIALEAHQQNTLVLLDPEGWPAGGRYRDNQGYYFRASRHAELDAALPGIGTRSDTFVPDEVADERFAYYLALNNVCGLIGALGSQRLADERLLLAAFRRFLATAAGGPGRLRSTLPARLLDAPVLRCKANLLTRLHGLDELAGPVDTQSVYVTVANPLHS
;
A
#
# COMPACT_ATOMS: atom_id res chain seq x y z
N MET A 1 3.75 -39.32 56.07
CA MET A 1 4.27 -38.66 57.28
C MET A 1 3.97 -37.20 57.13
N THR A 2 2.99 -36.78 57.86
CA THR A 2 2.81 -35.58 58.68
C THR A 2 3.08 -34.21 58.00
N GLY A 3 1.95 -33.50 57.82
CA GLY A 3 1.91 -32.04 57.68
C GLY A 3 2.23 -31.34 59.00
N PRO A 4 2.03 -30.03 59.13
CA PRO A 4 0.73 -29.50 59.55
C PRO A 4 0.33 -28.12 58.93
N GLU A 5 -0.94 -27.93 58.86
CA GLU A 5 -1.76 -26.73 58.90
C GLU A 5 -1.89 -26.25 60.41
N PRO A 6 -2.73 -25.26 60.69
CA PRO A 6 -2.77 -23.82 60.40
C PRO A 6 -2.87 -22.94 61.66
N ALA A 7 -3.04 -21.61 61.53
CA ALA A 7 -3.56 -20.81 62.66
C ALA A 7 -4.43 -19.61 62.16
N ALA A 8 -5.51 -19.47 62.86
CA ALA A 8 -6.71 -18.69 62.60
C ALA A 8 -6.77 -17.34 63.39
N VAL A 9 -7.45 -16.37 62.81
CA VAL A 9 -8.42 -15.32 63.27
C VAL A 9 -8.52 -14.99 64.77
N PRO A 10 -8.71 -13.66 65.21
CA PRO A 10 -10.03 -13.12 65.45
C PRO A 10 -10.19 -11.65 65.05
N GLY A 11 -11.34 -11.03 64.70
CA GLY A 11 -12.69 -11.15 65.24
C GLY A 11 -13.26 -9.84 65.74
N ARG A 12 -14.40 -9.35 65.15
CA ARG A 12 -15.44 -8.45 65.69
C ARG A 12 -15.18 -6.96 65.90
N ARG A 13 -16.05 -6.05 65.42
CA ARG A 13 -17.41 -5.77 65.87
C ARG A 13 -18.22 -4.86 64.94
N GLN A 14 -19.46 -5.11 64.91
CA GLN A 14 -20.70 -4.52 64.50
C GLN A 14 -20.95 -3.06 64.80
N GLY A 15 -21.79 -2.42 63.98
CA GLY A 15 -22.55 -1.23 64.29
C GLY A 15 -23.36 -0.61 63.16
N GLY A 16 -24.68 -0.95 63.09
CA GLY A 16 -25.76 0.01 62.92
C GLY A 16 -26.16 0.51 61.51
N ARG A 17 -27.25 -0.08 60.99
CA ARG A 17 -28.15 0.54 59.99
C ARG A 17 -29.19 1.39 60.70
N PRO A 18 -29.79 2.47 60.11
CA PRO A 18 -31.10 2.36 59.49
C PRO A 18 -31.32 3.25 58.23
N PRO A 19 -32.58 3.32 57.70
CA PRO A 19 -32.87 3.03 56.29
C PRO A 19 -33.39 4.27 55.51
N GLY A 20 -33.49 4.10 54.17
CA GLY A 20 -34.48 4.80 53.36
C GLY A 20 -33.96 5.91 52.45
N THR A 21 -34.00 5.67 51.21
CA THR A 21 -34.84 6.26 50.15
C THR A 21 -34.21 6.07 48.79
N THR A 22 -34.90 5.34 47.98
CA THR A 22 -34.70 5.23 46.53
C THR A 22 -35.19 6.53 45.88
N PRO A 23 -34.49 7.05 44.88
CA PRO A 23 -35.13 7.87 43.86
C PRO A 23 -35.15 7.09 42.51
N GLN A 24 -36.34 7.02 41.96
CA GLN A 24 -36.73 6.62 40.63
C GLN A 24 -36.11 7.56 39.59
N PRO A 25 -35.74 7.06 38.40
CA PRO A 25 -35.24 7.95 37.36
C PRO A 25 -36.39 8.69 36.67
N PRO A 26 -36.20 9.97 36.31
CA PRO A 26 -37.18 10.68 35.49
C PRO A 26 -36.95 10.26 34.00
N GLY A 27 -38.04 9.76 33.41
CA GLY A 27 -38.16 9.72 31.96
C GLY A 27 -38.35 11.15 31.42
N ALA A 28 -37.57 11.49 30.43
CA ALA A 28 -37.91 12.56 29.47
C ALA A 28 -37.19 12.24 28.17
N SER A 29 -37.96 11.81 27.18
CA SER A 29 -37.62 11.86 25.79
C SER A 29 -37.42 13.34 25.40
N ALA A 30 -36.19 13.69 25.01
CA ALA A 30 -35.97 14.90 24.25
C ALA A 30 -35.73 14.49 22.79
N ASP A 31 -36.69 14.81 21.96
CA ASP A 31 -36.60 14.79 20.50
C ASP A 31 -35.36 15.62 20.07
N VAL A 32 -34.39 14.95 19.47
CA VAL A 32 -33.33 15.58 18.73
C VAL A 32 -33.87 15.88 17.33
N PRO A 33 -33.85 17.11 16.85
CA PRO A 33 -34.38 17.44 15.52
C PRO A 33 -33.59 16.69 14.43
N ASP A 34 -34.34 16.09 13.52
CA ASP A 34 -33.84 15.43 12.31
C ASP A 34 -32.89 16.37 11.54
N VAL A 35 -31.65 15.92 11.41
CA VAL A 35 -30.66 16.52 10.52
C VAL A 35 -31.09 16.23 9.09
N VAL A 36 -31.34 17.29 8.33
CA VAL A 36 -31.73 17.29 6.93
C VAL A 36 -30.81 16.37 6.12
N ASP A 37 -31.40 15.37 5.51
CA ASP A 37 -30.79 14.43 4.58
C ASP A 37 -30.17 15.18 3.38
N VAL A 38 -28.85 15.02 3.19
CA VAL A 38 -28.18 15.34 1.94
C VAL A 38 -28.02 14.02 1.19
N PRO A 39 -28.56 13.87 -0.02
CA PRO A 39 -28.57 12.59 -0.73
C PRO A 39 -27.16 12.13 -1.09
N ASP A 40 -26.85 10.88 -0.72
CA ASP A 40 -25.73 10.11 -1.25
C ASP A 40 -26.13 9.60 -2.64
N ALA A 41 -25.28 9.90 -3.62
CA ALA A 41 -25.34 9.51 -5.00
C ALA A 41 -26.09 10.47 -5.93
N VAL A 42 -25.33 10.95 -6.87
CA VAL A 42 -25.80 11.63 -8.07
C VAL A 42 -26.30 10.56 -9.03
N ASP A 43 -27.60 10.45 -9.19
CA ASP A 43 -28.21 9.90 -10.38
C ASP A 43 -27.94 10.90 -11.51
N VAL A 44 -27.22 10.46 -12.52
CA VAL A 44 -27.07 11.19 -13.78
C VAL A 44 -28.25 10.78 -14.64
N PRO A 45 -29.18 11.68 -15.00
CA PRO A 45 -30.14 11.37 -16.02
C PRO A 45 -29.51 11.57 -17.42
N ASP A 46 -29.70 10.56 -18.28
CA ASP A 46 -29.62 10.68 -19.72
C ASP A 46 -30.53 11.83 -20.18
N ALA A 47 -29.97 12.74 -20.96
CA ALA A 47 -30.77 13.66 -21.80
C ALA A 47 -30.09 13.78 -23.14
N MET A 48 -30.75 13.19 -24.12
CA MET A 48 -30.58 13.45 -25.55
C MET A 48 -31.24 14.78 -25.92
N ASP A 49 -30.65 15.34 -26.96
CA ASP A 49 -31.22 16.09 -28.11
C ASP A 49 -31.41 17.61 -28.06
N ASP A 50 -30.81 18.11 -29.07
CA ASP A 50 -31.23 19.03 -30.16
C ASP A 50 -30.91 20.53 -30.08
N ALA A 51 -30.02 20.82 -31.04
CA ALA A 51 -30.10 21.83 -32.10
C ALA A 51 -30.19 23.33 -31.80
N ASP A 52 -29.35 24.00 -32.41
CA ASP A 52 -29.42 25.00 -33.48
C ASP A 52 -28.82 26.38 -33.17
N ALA A 53 -27.88 26.68 -34.06
CA ALA A 53 -27.51 27.91 -34.77
C ALA A 53 -27.73 29.29 -34.10
N THR A 54 -26.72 30.15 -34.06
CA THR A 54 -26.48 31.25 -34.99
C THR A 54 -25.36 32.21 -34.55
N ALA A 55 -24.49 32.44 -35.53
CA ALA A 55 -23.89 33.74 -35.93
C ALA A 55 -23.07 34.61 -34.96
N SER A 56 -21.82 34.76 -35.36
CA SER A 56 -20.90 35.87 -35.07
C SER A 56 -21.41 37.21 -35.62
N PRO A 57 -20.87 38.39 -35.23
CA PRO A 57 -19.74 38.92 -36.00
C PRO A 57 -18.74 39.80 -35.19
N PRO A 58 -17.81 40.47 -35.91
CA PRO A 58 -16.43 40.65 -35.47
C PRO A 58 -16.10 42.09 -35.05
N HIS A 59 -14.98 42.31 -34.35
CA HIS A 59 -14.33 43.61 -34.29
C HIS A 59 -12.81 43.56 -34.51
N ARG A 60 -12.39 44.38 -35.50
CA ARG A 60 -11.07 44.87 -35.89
C ARG A 60 -10.35 45.45 -34.67
N GLY A 61 -9.03 45.31 -34.48
CA GLY A 61 -7.93 45.67 -35.37
C GLY A 61 -7.25 46.95 -34.87
N THR A 62 -5.93 46.88 -34.53
CA THR A 62 -4.91 47.94 -34.71
C THR A 62 -3.57 47.36 -34.28
N ALA A 63 -2.66 47.15 -35.17
CA ALA A 63 -1.48 47.91 -35.58
C ALA A 63 -0.32 47.95 -34.58
N VAL A 64 0.65 47.12 -34.85
CA VAL A 64 2.07 47.37 -35.27
C VAL A 64 2.97 48.14 -34.31
N HIS A 65 3.99 47.44 -33.78
CA HIS A 65 5.32 48.01 -33.61
C HIS A 65 6.44 46.99 -33.98
N ALA A 66 7.32 47.42 -34.82
CA ALA A 66 8.43 46.68 -35.38
C ALA A 66 9.58 46.52 -34.37
N THR A 67 10.23 45.36 -34.40
CA THR A 67 11.49 45.07 -33.69
C THR A 67 12.64 45.06 -34.68
N PRO A 68 13.81 45.54 -34.31
CA PRO A 68 14.97 45.57 -35.21
C PRO A 68 15.71 44.24 -35.34
N THR A 69 16.08 43.95 -36.57
CA THR A 69 16.83 42.79 -37.01
C THR A 69 18.30 42.90 -36.62
N VAL A 70 18.86 41.85 -36.01
CA VAL A 70 20.31 41.66 -35.78
C VAL A 70 20.82 40.63 -36.81
N PRO A 71 21.97 40.84 -37.44
CA PRO A 71 22.44 39.99 -38.54
C PRO A 71 23.04 38.67 -38.02
N HIS A 72 22.67 37.58 -38.68
CA HIS A 72 23.27 36.25 -38.53
C HIS A 72 24.69 36.22 -39.07
N GLN A 73 25.64 35.84 -38.21
CA GLN A 73 26.91 35.30 -38.63
C GLN A 73 26.85 33.78 -38.70
N THR A 74 26.94 33.24 -39.90
CA THR A 74 27.10 31.82 -40.19
C THR A 74 28.56 31.43 -39.97
N GLY A 75 28.89 30.87 -38.82
CA GLY A 75 30.15 30.15 -38.58
C GLY A 75 29.81 28.66 -38.39
N ALA A 76 30.12 27.84 -39.36
CA ALA A 76 30.00 26.39 -39.25
C ALA A 76 31.07 25.86 -38.28
N LEU A 77 30.60 25.37 -37.10
CA LEU A 77 31.43 24.59 -36.20
C LEU A 77 31.54 23.14 -36.71
N PRO A 78 32.68 22.46 -36.58
CA PRO A 78 32.84 21.10 -37.05
C PRO A 78 31.95 20.15 -36.23
N ALA A 79 31.23 19.29 -36.93
CA ALA A 79 30.38 18.25 -36.35
C ALA A 79 31.23 17.32 -35.47
N HIS A 80 31.11 17.44 -34.15
CA HIS A 80 31.53 16.41 -33.22
C HIS A 80 30.67 15.16 -33.51
N ARG A 81 31.27 14.15 -34.11
CA ARG A 81 30.71 12.78 -34.11
C ARG A 81 30.62 12.35 -32.66
N SER A 82 29.41 12.31 -32.13
CA SER A 82 29.12 11.61 -30.88
C SER A 82 29.55 10.14 -31.07
N PRO A 83 30.27 9.54 -30.11
CA PRO A 83 30.58 8.11 -30.19
C PRO A 83 29.28 7.32 -30.23
N ASP A 84 29.22 6.28 -31.06
CA ASP A 84 28.09 5.37 -31.15
C ASP A 84 27.63 4.96 -29.73
N PRO A 85 26.35 5.11 -29.38
CA PRO A 85 25.88 4.68 -28.09
C PRO A 85 26.04 3.17 -28.01
N ARG A 86 26.98 2.73 -27.16
CA ARG A 86 27.07 1.29 -26.82
C ARG A 86 25.69 0.82 -26.36
N PRO A 87 25.19 -0.36 -26.82
CA PRO A 87 23.92 -0.86 -26.39
C PRO A 87 23.89 -0.94 -24.86
N SER A 88 22.92 -0.26 -24.24
CA SER A 88 22.72 -0.34 -22.78
C SER A 88 22.42 -1.78 -22.43
N PRO A 89 23.08 -2.37 -21.41
CA PRO A 89 22.82 -3.74 -21.02
C PRO A 89 21.34 -3.89 -20.61
N ALA A 90 20.69 -4.95 -21.06
CA ALA A 90 19.28 -5.27 -20.76
C ALA A 90 18.98 -5.19 -19.26
N ASP A 91 17.74 -4.85 -18.90
CA ASP A 91 17.33 -4.80 -17.50
C ASP A 91 17.36 -6.23 -16.91
N PRO A 92 18.07 -6.47 -15.81
CA PRO A 92 18.13 -7.79 -15.20
C PRO A 92 16.75 -8.35 -14.78
N LEU A 93 15.77 -7.49 -14.51
CA LEU A 93 14.38 -7.91 -14.20
C LEU A 93 13.65 -8.47 -15.44
N ASP A 94 14.12 -8.17 -16.66
CA ASP A 94 13.60 -8.73 -17.90
C ASP A 94 14.29 -10.06 -18.28
N HIS A 95 15.07 -10.66 -17.37
CA HIS A 95 15.69 -11.96 -17.61
C HIS A 95 14.62 -13.00 -18.01
N PRO A 96 14.81 -13.78 -19.09
CA PRO A 96 13.78 -14.71 -19.61
C PRO A 96 13.38 -15.77 -18.60
N ASP A 97 14.32 -16.27 -17.79
CA ASP A 97 13.99 -17.18 -16.69
C ASP A 97 13.32 -16.42 -15.53
N PRO A 98 12.05 -16.74 -15.18
CA PRO A 98 11.32 -16.07 -14.10
C PRO A 98 11.98 -16.21 -12.74
N HIS A 99 12.68 -17.33 -12.50
CA HIS A 99 13.37 -17.55 -11.23
C HIS A 99 14.56 -16.61 -11.08
N THR A 100 15.37 -16.45 -12.12
CA THR A 100 16.49 -15.50 -12.13
C THR A 100 15.99 -14.05 -11.96
N ALA A 101 14.92 -13.66 -12.66
CA ALA A 101 14.31 -12.34 -12.48
C ALA A 101 13.81 -12.11 -11.05
N ALA A 102 13.20 -13.13 -10.42
CA ALA A 102 12.74 -13.08 -9.04
C ALA A 102 13.89 -12.99 -8.03
N GLN A 103 15.01 -13.70 -8.26
CA GLN A 103 16.22 -13.58 -7.46
C GLN A 103 16.77 -12.16 -7.49
N ILE A 104 16.85 -11.55 -8.68
CA ILE A 104 17.31 -10.17 -8.86
C ILE A 104 16.41 -9.19 -8.12
N ALA A 105 15.09 -9.34 -8.24
CA ALA A 105 14.13 -8.50 -7.51
C ALA A 105 14.30 -8.63 -5.98
N GLY A 106 14.48 -9.85 -5.47
CA GLY A 106 14.74 -10.12 -4.07
C GLY A 106 16.03 -9.47 -3.56
N VAL A 107 17.11 -9.59 -4.33
CA VAL A 107 18.39 -8.92 -4.04
C VAL A 107 18.23 -7.40 -4.02
N GLU A 108 17.58 -6.80 -5.03
CA GLU A 108 17.34 -5.36 -5.06
C GLU A 108 16.56 -4.88 -3.82
N ASN A 109 15.53 -5.61 -3.40
CA ASN A 109 14.74 -5.25 -2.23
C ASN A 109 15.56 -5.32 -0.94
N LEU A 110 16.36 -6.37 -0.75
CA LEU A 110 17.26 -6.50 0.41
C LEU A 110 18.27 -5.37 0.46
N LEU A 111 18.92 -5.07 -0.66
CA LEU A 111 19.94 -4.02 -0.73
C LEU A 111 19.34 -2.61 -0.57
N ARG A 112 18.14 -2.34 -1.10
CA ARG A 112 17.43 -1.07 -0.85
C ARG A 112 17.12 -0.88 0.64
N CYS A 113 16.64 -1.93 1.32
CA CYS A 113 16.41 -1.89 2.75
C CYS A 113 17.74 -1.63 3.48
N TRP A 114 18.77 -2.43 3.19
CA TRP A 114 20.06 -2.30 3.85
C TRP A 114 20.67 -0.90 3.68
N VAL A 115 20.76 -0.41 2.44
CA VAL A 115 21.32 0.93 2.16
C VAL A 115 20.58 2.02 2.94
N ARG A 116 19.24 1.97 2.92
CA ARG A 116 18.40 2.97 3.62
C ARG A 116 18.53 2.87 5.13
N GLU A 117 18.49 1.66 5.68
CA GLU A 117 18.37 1.42 7.11
C GLU A 117 19.73 1.53 7.83
N THR A 118 20.85 1.37 7.10
CA THR A 118 22.21 1.53 7.63
C THR A 118 22.90 2.81 7.19
N GLY A 119 22.23 3.67 6.40
CA GLY A 119 22.74 4.98 5.99
C GLY A 119 23.93 4.92 5.02
N VAL A 120 24.02 3.87 4.19
CA VAL A 120 25.08 3.74 3.18
C VAL A 120 24.99 4.86 2.16
N GLN A 121 26.09 5.54 1.92
CA GLN A 121 26.20 6.68 1.01
C GLN A 121 26.43 6.25 -0.44
N ASP A 122 26.17 7.19 -1.39
CA ASP A 122 26.49 7.00 -2.81
C ASP A 122 27.97 6.66 -2.98
N PRO A 123 28.31 5.54 -3.62
CA PRO A 123 29.71 5.17 -3.83
C PRO A 123 30.44 6.10 -4.84
N GLY A 124 29.73 7.02 -5.52
CA GLY A 124 30.32 7.90 -6.55
C GLY A 124 30.91 7.17 -7.75
N GLY A 125 30.72 5.85 -7.85
CA GLY A 125 31.25 4.98 -8.90
C GLY A 125 30.32 3.79 -9.17
N GLY A 126 30.55 3.07 -10.25
CA GLY A 126 29.67 2.00 -10.74
C GLY A 126 29.49 0.78 -9.83
N THR A 127 30.17 0.69 -8.67
CA THR A 127 30.11 -0.47 -7.77
C THR A 127 30.01 -0.04 -6.31
N LEU A 128 28.93 -0.46 -5.65
CA LEU A 128 28.77 -0.35 -4.22
C LEU A 128 29.47 -1.52 -3.52
N ARG A 129 30.33 -1.22 -2.53
CA ARG A 129 30.94 -2.20 -1.65
C ARG A 129 30.18 -2.22 -0.32
N VAL A 130 29.51 -3.33 -0.03
CA VAL A 130 28.88 -3.58 1.27
C VAL A 130 29.82 -4.44 2.11
N PRO A 131 30.47 -3.88 3.14
CA PRO A 131 31.37 -4.64 4.00
C PRO A 131 30.58 -5.65 4.84
N LEU A 132 31.14 -6.84 5.00
CA LEU A 132 30.58 -7.94 5.76
C LEU A 132 31.65 -8.47 6.76
N PRO A 133 32.01 -7.65 7.78
CA PRO A 133 33.11 -7.98 8.70
C PRO A 133 32.86 -9.29 9.47
N SER A 134 31.60 -9.57 9.89
CA SER A 134 31.25 -10.81 10.57
C SER A 134 31.45 -12.07 9.69
N SER A 135 31.44 -11.87 8.38
CA SER A 135 31.65 -12.94 7.39
C SER A 135 33.06 -12.90 6.77
N GLY A 136 33.91 -11.95 7.16
CA GLY A 136 35.28 -11.77 6.67
C GLY A 136 35.37 -11.40 5.17
N THR A 137 34.32 -10.81 4.57
CA THR A 137 34.25 -10.50 3.15
C THR A 137 33.48 -9.19 2.87
N ALA A 138 33.06 -8.96 1.64
CA ALA A 138 32.17 -7.88 1.23
C ALA A 138 31.33 -8.31 0.03
N LEU A 139 30.15 -7.71 -0.13
CA LEU A 139 29.43 -7.75 -1.40
C LEU A 139 29.90 -6.61 -2.31
N LEU A 140 30.17 -6.95 -3.57
CA LEU A 140 30.43 -6.02 -4.66
C LEU A 140 29.19 -5.96 -5.54
N VAL A 141 28.49 -4.83 -5.50
CA VAL A 141 27.17 -4.65 -6.11
C VAL A 141 27.26 -3.63 -7.24
N PRO A 142 27.06 -4.02 -8.51
CA PRO A 142 26.98 -3.06 -9.59
C PRO A 142 25.80 -2.10 -9.38
N VAL A 143 26.05 -0.78 -9.43
CA VAL A 143 25.01 0.25 -9.30
C VAL A 143 24.56 0.65 -10.70
N ARG A 144 23.29 0.41 -11.02
CA ARG A 144 22.66 0.79 -12.28
C ARG A 144 21.97 2.15 -12.21
N HIS A 145 21.41 2.47 -11.05
CA HIS A 145 20.79 3.75 -10.76
C HIS A 145 20.87 4.00 -9.24
N TRP A 146 21.44 5.14 -8.87
CA TRP A 146 21.43 5.62 -7.50
C TRP A 146 20.33 6.68 -7.34
N SER A 147 19.37 6.42 -6.49
CA SER A 147 18.18 7.24 -6.30
C SER A 147 18.29 8.03 -5.00
N PRO A 148 18.16 9.37 -5.01
CA PRO A 148 18.11 10.17 -3.79
C PRO A 148 16.88 9.83 -2.93
N THR A 149 15.85 9.20 -3.50
CA THR A 149 14.65 8.76 -2.77
C THR A 149 14.71 7.29 -2.31
N GLY A 150 15.84 6.59 -2.57
CA GLY A 150 16.08 5.21 -2.16
C GLY A 150 15.55 4.13 -3.11
N TRP A 151 15.08 4.50 -4.31
CA TRP A 151 14.67 3.55 -5.35
C TRP A 151 15.85 3.12 -6.23
N HIS A 152 16.94 2.73 -5.57
CA HIS A 152 18.15 2.27 -6.25
C HIS A 152 17.87 1.07 -7.16
N ARG A 153 18.63 0.97 -8.25
CA ARG A 153 18.67 -0.22 -9.12
C ARG A 153 20.07 -0.80 -9.05
N PHE A 154 20.13 -2.10 -8.87
CA PHE A 154 21.36 -2.85 -8.70
C PHE A 154 21.51 -3.94 -9.75
N GLY A 155 22.75 -4.28 -10.08
CA GLY A 155 23.09 -5.51 -10.79
C GLY A 155 23.31 -6.68 -9.82
N PRO A 156 23.47 -7.91 -10.34
CA PRO A 156 23.74 -9.08 -9.54
C PRO A 156 25.03 -8.93 -8.70
N PRO A 157 24.97 -9.07 -7.36
CA PRO A 157 26.12 -8.87 -6.49
C PRO A 157 27.09 -10.06 -6.54
N ARG A 158 28.37 -9.81 -6.25
CA ARG A 158 29.40 -10.85 -6.08
C ARG A 158 30.10 -10.69 -4.76
N LEU A 159 30.63 -11.79 -4.22
CA LEU A 159 31.50 -11.75 -3.04
C LEU A 159 32.88 -11.22 -3.44
N ALA A 160 33.46 -10.37 -2.60
CA ALA A 160 34.81 -9.88 -2.79
C ALA A 160 35.80 -11.06 -2.70
N GLY A 161 36.77 -11.10 -3.63
CA GLY A 161 37.75 -12.19 -3.70
C GLY A 161 37.23 -13.50 -4.34
N ALA A 162 35.94 -13.57 -4.72
CA ALA A 162 35.44 -14.73 -5.46
C ALA A 162 36.04 -14.78 -6.88
N PRO A 163 36.32 -16.00 -7.42
CA PRO A 163 36.75 -16.14 -8.80
C PRO A 163 35.80 -15.46 -9.79
N ALA A 164 36.33 -15.00 -10.92
CA ALA A 164 35.50 -14.34 -11.95
C ALA A 164 34.39 -15.27 -12.51
N SER A 165 34.60 -16.59 -12.47
CA SER A 165 33.63 -17.61 -12.88
C SER A 165 32.58 -17.93 -11.81
N ALA A 166 32.73 -17.45 -10.57
CA ALA A 166 31.75 -17.70 -9.52
C ALA A 166 30.38 -17.07 -9.88
N PRO A 167 29.27 -17.75 -9.62
CA PRO A 167 27.96 -17.14 -9.85
C PRO A 167 27.73 -15.94 -8.94
N PRO A 168 26.86 -15.00 -9.31
CA PRO A 168 26.40 -13.96 -8.41
C PRO A 168 25.77 -14.54 -7.16
N ALA A 169 25.85 -13.81 -6.04
CA ALA A 169 25.14 -14.17 -4.82
C ALA A 169 23.62 -14.02 -5.03
N ASP A 170 22.85 -15.05 -4.70
CA ASP A 170 21.41 -15.06 -4.77
C ASP A 170 20.76 -14.33 -3.57
N ALA A 171 19.45 -14.12 -3.60
CA ALA A 171 18.73 -13.39 -2.56
C ALA A 171 18.81 -14.09 -1.19
N VAL A 172 18.83 -15.41 -1.16
CA VAL A 172 18.91 -16.21 0.08
C VAL A 172 20.29 -16.06 0.71
N THR A 173 21.34 -16.15 -0.10
CA THR A 173 22.73 -15.89 0.33
C THR A 173 22.91 -14.47 0.85
N VAL A 174 22.40 -13.47 0.12
CA VAL A 174 22.45 -12.06 0.55
C VAL A 174 21.71 -11.87 1.86
N ALA A 175 20.50 -12.44 2.02
CA ALA A 175 19.73 -12.35 3.26
C ALA A 175 20.47 -12.95 4.44
N ALA A 176 21.08 -14.14 4.27
CA ALA A 176 21.86 -14.78 5.32
C ALA A 176 23.09 -13.97 5.75
N LEU A 177 23.78 -13.37 4.77
CA LEU A 177 24.94 -12.52 5.03
C LEU A 177 24.55 -11.24 5.78
N LEU A 178 23.51 -10.54 5.32
CA LEU A 178 23.03 -9.32 5.97
C LEU A 178 22.47 -9.60 7.38
N ALA A 179 21.77 -10.71 7.57
CA ALA A 179 21.27 -11.12 8.88
C ALA A 179 22.43 -11.37 9.86
N ARG A 180 23.51 -12.01 9.40
CA ARG A 180 24.70 -12.24 10.21
C ARG A 180 25.40 -10.94 10.61
N GLU A 181 25.48 -9.96 9.70
CA GLU A 181 26.05 -8.65 10.02
C GLU A 181 25.23 -7.89 11.05
N ALA A 182 23.90 -7.93 10.95
CA ALA A 182 22.99 -7.24 11.86
C ALA A 182 22.93 -7.88 13.27
N ALA A 183 23.28 -9.16 13.39
CA ALA A 183 23.30 -9.88 14.68
C ALA A 183 24.48 -9.52 15.60
N VAL A 184 25.52 -8.86 15.06
CA VAL A 184 26.68 -8.44 15.84
C VAL A 184 26.44 -7.01 16.32
N PRO A 185 26.38 -6.76 17.67
CA PRO A 185 26.29 -5.40 18.18
C PRO A 185 27.47 -4.57 17.65
N ALA A 186 27.21 -3.35 17.22
CA ALA A 186 28.27 -2.41 16.88
C ALA A 186 29.21 -2.27 18.08
N ALA A 187 30.45 -2.70 17.94
CA ALA A 187 31.46 -2.48 18.96
C ALA A 187 31.58 -0.96 19.14
N ASP A 188 31.41 -0.51 20.40
CA ASP A 188 31.47 0.90 20.77
C ASP A 188 32.75 1.52 20.18
N SER A 189 32.56 2.40 19.21
CA SER A 189 33.64 3.19 18.61
C SER A 189 33.97 4.44 19.41
N ASP A 190 33.72 4.42 20.74
CA ASP A 190 34.20 5.47 21.63
C ASP A 190 35.51 5.01 22.27
N GLY A 191 36.59 5.31 21.56
CA GLY A 191 37.96 5.23 22.09
C GLY A 191 38.20 6.27 23.18
N THR A 192 37.83 5.97 24.40
CA THR A 192 38.42 6.60 25.58
C THR A 192 39.30 5.61 26.33
N SER A 193 40.57 5.82 26.16
CA SER A 193 41.67 5.15 26.84
C SER A 193 41.49 5.25 28.36
N GLY A 194 41.19 4.13 28.98
CA GLY A 194 41.26 3.93 30.43
C GLY A 194 42.01 2.62 30.71
N SER A 195 43.31 2.76 30.94
CA SER A 195 44.20 1.69 31.31
C SER A 195 43.91 1.18 32.73
N GLY A 196 43.50 -0.10 32.87
CA GLY A 196 43.49 -0.80 34.13
C GLY A 196 43.49 -2.31 33.86
N PRO A 197 44.46 -3.09 34.41
CA PRO A 197 44.59 -4.51 34.16
C PRO A 197 43.56 -5.32 34.95
N ARG A 198 42.69 -6.08 34.26
CA ARG A 198 41.88 -7.15 34.89
C ARG A 198 42.23 -8.48 34.22
N GLY A 199 42.96 -9.30 35.01
CA GLY A 199 43.18 -10.70 34.68
C GLY A 199 41.92 -11.51 34.90
N GLY A 200 41.78 -12.59 34.13
CA GLY A 200 40.76 -13.61 34.29
C GLY A 200 40.14 -14.00 32.95
N THR A 201 40.81 -14.87 32.22
CA THR A 201 40.29 -15.63 31.07
C THR A 201 39.42 -16.76 31.61
N GLU A 202 38.09 -16.61 31.54
CA GLU A 202 37.20 -17.77 31.53
C GLU A 202 36.58 -17.89 30.12
N PRO A 203 36.46 -19.13 29.59
CA PRO A 203 35.81 -19.33 28.27
C PRO A 203 34.32 -19.11 28.42
N ARG A 204 33.77 -18.08 27.74
CA ARG A 204 32.35 -17.90 27.59
C ARG A 204 31.80 -19.02 26.71
N GLY A 205 31.43 -20.13 27.36
CA GLY A 205 30.59 -21.16 26.77
C GLY A 205 29.12 -20.87 27.12
N GLY A 206 28.28 -20.81 26.11
CA GLY A 206 26.83 -20.73 26.24
C GLY A 206 26.26 -19.46 25.63
N SER A 207 25.71 -19.57 24.41
CA SER A 207 24.84 -18.55 23.83
C SER A 207 23.63 -18.32 24.75
N GLY A 208 23.46 -17.11 25.25
CA GLY A 208 22.32 -16.73 26.10
C GLY A 208 21.00 -16.80 25.35
N PRO A 209 19.85 -16.76 26.06
CA PRO A 209 18.53 -16.77 25.42
C PRO A 209 18.35 -15.67 24.36
N ALA A 210 18.99 -14.52 24.52
CA ALA A 210 18.97 -13.42 23.56
C ALA A 210 19.69 -13.76 22.24
N ASP A 211 20.84 -14.45 22.31
CA ASP A 211 21.59 -14.89 21.13
C ASP A 211 20.83 -15.98 20.36
N ALA A 212 20.13 -16.86 21.10
CA ALA A 212 19.29 -17.90 20.50
C ALA A 212 18.06 -17.29 19.79
N MET A 213 17.44 -16.24 20.33
CA MET A 213 16.35 -15.52 19.71
C MET A 213 16.81 -14.78 18.46
N ALA A 214 17.90 -14.03 18.51
CA ALA A 214 18.47 -13.35 17.34
C ALA A 214 18.82 -14.33 16.21
N GLY A 215 19.29 -15.53 16.55
CA GLY A 215 19.52 -16.60 15.59
C GLY A 215 18.24 -17.12 14.94
N ALA A 216 17.16 -17.26 15.70
CA ALA A 216 15.85 -17.70 15.19
C ALA A 216 15.23 -16.66 14.21
N ASP A 217 15.34 -15.38 14.52
CA ASP A 217 14.82 -14.30 13.67
C ASP A 217 15.59 -14.18 12.35
N ALA A 218 16.91 -14.41 12.38
CA ALA A 218 17.74 -14.47 11.17
C ALA A 218 17.33 -15.65 10.26
N VAL A 219 17.06 -16.82 10.82
CA VAL A 219 16.56 -17.99 10.07
C VAL A 219 15.18 -17.72 9.50
N ASP A 220 14.28 -17.09 10.26
CA ASP A 220 12.94 -16.68 9.76
C ASP A 220 13.04 -15.72 8.58
N LEU A 221 13.93 -14.71 8.62
CA LEU A 221 14.15 -13.81 7.50
C LEU A 221 14.58 -14.56 6.24
N VAL A 222 15.56 -15.47 6.36
CA VAL A 222 16.08 -16.27 5.23
C VAL A 222 14.97 -17.13 4.62
N ALA A 223 14.19 -17.81 5.46
CA ALA A 223 13.05 -18.63 5.00
C ALA A 223 12.01 -17.79 4.27
N ARG A 224 11.69 -16.59 4.76
CA ARG A 224 10.75 -15.67 4.13
C ARG A 224 11.27 -15.11 2.82
N VAL A 225 12.55 -14.81 2.71
CA VAL A 225 13.15 -14.37 1.45
C VAL A 225 13.05 -15.48 0.41
N ALA A 226 13.37 -16.72 0.79
CA ALA A 226 13.24 -17.88 -0.09
C ALA A 226 11.80 -18.09 -0.56
N ASP A 227 10.79 -18.01 0.34
CA ASP A 227 9.36 -18.08 -0.02
C ASP A 227 8.95 -16.93 -0.93
N SER A 228 9.39 -15.69 -0.63
CA SER A 228 9.10 -14.50 -1.43
C SER A 228 9.62 -14.63 -2.85
N VAL A 229 10.86 -15.08 -3.04
CA VAL A 229 11.48 -15.30 -4.35
C VAL A 229 10.73 -16.37 -5.13
N ARG A 230 10.44 -17.53 -4.52
CA ARG A 230 9.69 -18.62 -5.14
C ARG A 230 8.32 -18.16 -5.65
N ARG A 231 7.57 -17.42 -4.83
CA ARG A 231 6.27 -16.86 -5.22
C ARG A 231 6.40 -15.81 -6.32
N THR A 232 7.38 -14.93 -6.22
CA THR A 232 7.64 -13.93 -7.27
C THR A 232 7.93 -14.60 -8.61
N ALA A 233 8.72 -15.67 -8.65
CA ALA A 233 8.98 -16.44 -9.87
C ALA A 233 7.67 -17.01 -10.48
N LEU A 234 6.80 -17.58 -9.64
CA LEU A 234 5.49 -18.06 -10.07
C LEU A 234 4.63 -16.93 -10.65
N PHE A 235 4.59 -15.76 -9.98
CA PHE A 235 3.82 -14.60 -10.43
C PHE A 235 4.33 -14.04 -11.76
N LEU A 236 5.65 -13.99 -11.94
CA LEU A 236 6.28 -13.55 -13.19
C LEU A 236 5.97 -14.52 -14.33
N ALA A 237 6.10 -15.84 -14.10
CA ALA A 237 5.79 -16.84 -15.10
C ALA A 237 4.33 -16.76 -15.57
N ASP A 238 3.38 -16.69 -14.63
CA ASP A 238 1.94 -16.60 -14.94
C ASP A 238 1.60 -15.30 -15.69
N ARG A 239 2.18 -14.15 -15.26
CA ARG A 239 1.92 -12.86 -15.90
C ARG A 239 2.54 -12.75 -17.29
N ARG A 240 3.70 -13.37 -17.55
CA ARG A 240 4.31 -13.43 -18.88
C ARG A 240 3.50 -14.28 -19.85
N ALA A 241 2.89 -15.36 -19.37
CA ALA A 241 1.98 -16.18 -20.17
C ALA A 241 0.67 -15.46 -20.52
N ASP A 242 0.18 -14.56 -19.67
CA ASP A 242 -1.05 -13.77 -19.89
C ASP A 242 -0.81 -12.31 -19.44
N PRO A 243 -0.15 -11.47 -20.28
CA PRO A 243 0.26 -10.13 -19.90
C PRO A 243 -0.87 -9.09 -19.91
N ALA A 244 -1.97 -9.32 -20.62
CA ALA A 244 -3.02 -8.34 -20.83
C ALA A 244 -3.73 -7.95 -19.54
N ASP A 245 -4.04 -6.65 -19.38
CA ASP A 245 -4.91 -6.19 -18.29
C ASP A 245 -6.33 -6.70 -18.48
N ARG A 246 -7.03 -6.90 -17.37
CA ARG A 246 -8.46 -7.23 -17.37
C ARG A 246 -9.30 -5.96 -17.60
N PRO A 247 -10.55 -6.08 -18.05
CA PRO A 247 -11.44 -4.91 -18.28
C PRO A 247 -11.68 -4.07 -17.03
N ASP A 248 -11.72 -4.67 -15.85
CA ASP A 248 -11.80 -3.96 -14.56
C ASP A 248 -10.42 -3.39 -14.23
N LEU A 249 -10.21 -2.09 -14.49
CA LEU A 249 -8.93 -1.42 -14.30
C LEU A 249 -8.54 -1.26 -12.83
N PHE A 250 -9.53 -1.09 -11.93
CA PHE A 250 -9.28 -1.11 -10.50
C PHE A 250 -8.67 -2.45 -10.07
N LEU A 251 -9.29 -3.55 -10.46
CA LEU A 251 -8.81 -4.88 -10.12
C LEU A 251 -7.45 -5.19 -10.78
N SER A 252 -7.25 -4.77 -12.02
CA SER A 252 -5.97 -4.91 -12.71
C SER A 252 -4.81 -4.21 -11.98
N ALA A 253 -5.05 -3.02 -11.42
CA ALA A 253 -4.07 -2.31 -10.61
C ALA A 253 -3.77 -3.04 -9.29
N GLU A 254 -4.81 -3.60 -8.65
CA GLU A 254 -4.67 -4.40 -7.42
C GLU A 254 -3.86 -5.70 -7.65
N GLN A 255 -3.90 -6.24 -8.84
CA GLN A 255 -3.23 -7.47 -9.27
C GLN A 255 -1.83 -7.24 -9.87
N ALA A 256 -1.38 -5.97 -9.99
CA ALA A 256 -0.14 -5.61 -10.67
C ALA A 256 1.12 -5.71 -9.79
N LEU A 257 1.00 -5.89 -8.47
CA LEU A 257 2.13 -5.82 -7.55
C LEU A 257 2.96 -7.12 -7.51
N LEU A 258 3.45 -7.58 -8.66
CA LEU A 258 4.16 -8.86 -8.78
C LEU A 258 5.43 -8.93 -7.92
N LEU A 259 6.23 -7.86 -7.91
CA LEU A 259 7.48 -7.75 -7.17
C LEU A 259 7.29 -7.27 -5.71
N GLY A 260 6.09 -6.79 -5.37
CA GLY A 260 5.75 -6.31 -4.04
C GLY A 260 6.31 -4.94 -3.69
N HIS A 261 6.41 -4.65 -2.39
CA HIS A 261 6.92 -3.38 -1.88
C HIS A 261 8.44 -3.30 -2.08
N PRO A 262 8.97 -2.28 -2.79
CA PRO A 262 10.38 -2.22 -3.16
C PRO A 262 11.35 -2.06 -1.98
N LEU A 263 10.85 -1.63 -0.82
CA LEU A 263 11.59 -1.40 0.42
C LEU A 263 11.11 -2.35 1.54
N HIS A 264 10.85 -3.61 1.17
CA HIS A 264 10.58 -4.69 2.11
C HIS A 264 11.42 -5.92 1.74
N PRO A 265 12.11 -6.58 2.70
CA PRO A 265 13.06 -7.65 2.40
C PRO A 265 12.42 -8.90 1.80
N ALA A 266 11.17 -9.21 2.16
CA ALA A 266 10.44 -10.39 1.71
C ALA A 266 8.96 -10.06 1.40
N PRO A 267 8.67 -9.20 0.40
CA PRO A 267 7.35 -8.60 0.22
C PRO A 267 6.27 -9.58 -0.24
N LYS A 268 6.64 -10.73 -0.77
CA LYS A 268 5.72 -11.75 -1.31
C LYS A 268 5.65 -13.02 -0.46
N SER A 269 6.36 -13.08 0.66
CA SER A 269 6.20 -14.18 1.61
C SER A 269 4.78 -14.23 2.18
N ARG A 270 4.22 -15.43 2.23
CA ARG A 270 2.88 -15.73 2.77
C ARG A 270 2.95 -17.04 3.53
N GLU A 271 3.41 -16.93 4.75
CA GLU A 271 3.59 -18.08 5.63
C GLU A 271 2.24 -18.77 5.92
N GLY A 272 2.20 -20.10 5.80
CA GLY A 272 0.98 -20.90 5.97
C GLY A 272 0.12 -21.08 4.71
N LEU A 273 0.47 -20.43 3.59
CA LEU A 273 -0.23 -20.62 2.32
C LEU A 273 0.51 -21.65 1.47
N SER A 274 -0.13 -22.77 1.16
CA SER A 274 0.43 -23.79 0.27
C SER A 274 0.51 -23.28 -1.18
N GLU A 275 1.25 -23.98 -2.02
CA GLU A 275 1.40 -23.63 -3.44
C GLU A 275 0.08 -23.79 -4.21
N ALA A 276 -0.69 -24.85 -3.90
CA ALA A 276 -2.01 -25.06 -4.49
C ALA A 276 -3.00 -23.96 -4.11
N GLU A 277 -2.92 -23.42 -2.89
CA GLU A 277 -3.75 -22.32 -2.40
C GLU A 277 -3.27 -20.95 -2.93
N ALA A 278 -2.02 -20.84 -3.37
CA ALA A 278 -1.50 -19.60 -3.93
C ALA A 278 -2.34 -19.16 -5.14
N ARG A 279 -2.73 -20.08 -6.04
CA ARG A 279 -3.44 -19.75 -7.27
C ARG A 279 -4.80 -19.09 -7.00
N PRO A 280 -5.72 -19.66 -6.22
CA PRO A 280 -7.01 -19.01 -5.96
C PRO A 280 -6.92 -17.78 -5.06
N TYR A 281 -5.92 -17.69 -4.17
CA TYR A 281 -5.89 -16.67 -3.12
C TYR A 281 -4.89 -15.51 -3.38
N SER A 282 -4.14 -15.57 -4.47
CA SER A 282 -3.18 -14.51 -4.81
C SER A 282 -3.73 -13.54 -5.84
N PRO A 283 -3.78 -12.24 -5.54
CA PRO A 283 -4.16 -11.23 -6.53
C PRO A 283 -3.22 -11.23 -7.73
N GLU A 284 -1.93 -11.48 -7.53
CA GLU A 284 -0.91 -11.52 -8.59
C GLU A 284 -1.20 -12.61 -9.64
N LEU A 285 -1.83 -13.70 -9.23
CA LEU A 285 -2.30 -14.80 -10.11
C LEU A 285 -3.75 -14.62 -10.57
N ARG A 286 -4.33 -13.43 -10.34
CA ARG A 286 -5.72 -13.13 -10.67
C ARG A 286 -6.70 -14.12 -10.05
N GLY A 287 -6.40 -14.55 -8.81
CA GLY A 287 -7.18 -15.53 -8.09
C GLY A 287 -8.64 -15.10 -7.91
N ALA A 288 -9.49 -16.10 -7.77
CA ALA A 288 -10.91 -15.94 -7.50
C ALA A 288 -11.43 -17.14 -6.73
N PHE A 289 -12.31 -16.89 -5.76
CA PHE A 289 -12.88 -17.94 -4.92
C PHE A 289 -14.25 -17.54 -4.36
N PRO A 290 -15.17 -18.51 -4.14
CA PRO A 290 -16.38 -18.28 -3.36
C PRO A 290 -15.99 -18.06 -1.90
N LEU A 291 -16.70 -17.16 -1.20
CA LEU A 291 -16.50 -16.97 0.24
C LEU A 291 -17.02 -18.18 1.00
N HIS A 292 -16.40 -18.44 2.16
CA HIS A 292 -16.88 -19.38 3.13
C HIS A 292 -17.83 -18.66 4.11
N TRP A 293 -18.96 -19.24 4.44
CA TRP A 293 -19.98 -18.62 5.26
C TRP A 293 -20.18 -19.36 6.57
N MET A 294 -20.38 -18.61 7.64
CA MET A 294 -20.83 -19.11 8.91
C MET A 294 -22.12 -18.42 9.33
N ALA A 295 -23.05 -19.16 9.93
CA ALA A 295 -24.21 -18.59 10.59
C ALA A 295 -23.86 -18.24 12.03
N VAL A 296 -24.13 -17.01 12.44
CA VAL A 296 -23.87 -16.47 13.79
C VAL A 296 -25.17 -16.24 14.54
N ALA A 297 -25.32 -16.87 15.69
CA ALA A 297 -26.51 -16.68 16.55
C ALA A 297 -26.56 -15.24 17.09
N PRO A 298 -27.76 -14.65 17.29
CA PRO A 298 -27.89 -13.28 17.79
C PRO A 298 -27.20 -13.05 19.15
N ALA A 299 -27.13 -14.07 19.99
CA ALA A 299 -26.54 -13.99 21.33
C ALA A 299 -25.04 -13.72 21.34
N VAL A 300 -24.34 -14.01 20.24
CA VAL A 300 -22.87 -13.82 20.10
C VAL A 300 -22.52 -12.92 18.91
N LEU A 301 -23.50 -12.26 18.32
CA LEU A 301 -23.32 -11.34 17.21
C LEU A 301 -22.96 -9.95 17.73
N ALA A 302 -21.79 -9.47 17.33
CA ALA A 302 -21.40 -8.06 17.47
C ALA A 302 -21.44 -7.38 16.11
N THR A 303 -22.08 -6.22 16.03
CA THR A 303 -22.22 -5.51 14.75
C THR A 303 -22.40 -4.01 14.96
N ASP A 304 -21.99 -3.23 13.96
CA ASP A 304 -22.35 -1.82 13.85
C ASP A 304 -22.51 -1.45 12.38
N SER A 305 -23.45 -0.53 12.12
CA SER A 305 -23.69 -0.04 10.77
C SER A 305 -24.14 1.41 10.79
N ALA A 306 -23.53 2.21 9.93
CA ALA A 306 -23.97 3.54 9.52
C ALA A 306 -24.24 3.57 8.01
N TRP A 307 -24.33 2.40 7.37
CA TRP A 307 -24.74 2.25 5.96
C TRP A 307 -26.18 2.73 5.78
N THR A 308 -26.43 3.56 4.78
CA THR A 308 -27.76 4.05 4.48
C THR A 308 -28.12 3.80 3.02
N GLU A 309 -29.39 3.49 2.77
CA GLU A 309 -29.99 3.36 1.45
C GLU A 309 -31.34 4.08 1.46
N GLY A 310 -31.54 5.05 0.56
CA GLY A 310 -32.75 5.86 0.55
C GLY A 310 -33.04 6.54 1.90
N GLY A 311 -32.01 7.05 2.58
CA GLY A 311 -32.12 7.70 3.88
C GLY A 311 -32.36 6.77 5.07
N ARG A 312 -32.44 5.45 4.84
CA ARG A 312 -32.68 4.45 5.92
C ARG A 312 -31.42 3.68 6.23
N ARG A 313 -31.13 3.51 7.51
CA ARG A 313 -30.02 2.68 7.98
C ARG A 313 -30.24 1.22 7.63
N VAL A 314 -29.24 0.57 7.05
CA VAL A 314 -29.25 -0.85 6.70
C VAL A 314 -28.35 -1.60 7.69
N PRO A 315 -28.86 -2.58 8.44
CA PRO A 315 -28.07 -3.42 9.34
C PRO A 315 -27.00 -4.23 8.60
N ALA A 316 -25.85 -4.46 9.24
CA ALA A 316 -24.72 -5.16 8.62
C ALA A 316 -25.04 -6.60 8.20
N ASP A 317 -25.82 -7.31 9.00
CA ASP A 317 -26.31 -8.68 8.73
C ASP A 317 -27.19 -8.74 7.47
N ARG A 318 -28.00 -7.71 7.21
CA ARG A 318 -28.77 -7.61 5.96
C ARG A 318 -27.87 -7.36 4.74
N ILE A 319 -26.80 -6.58 4.92
CA ILE A 319 -25.84 -6.35 3.82
C ILE A 319 -25.13 -7.66 3.49
N THR A 320 -24.60 -8.38 4.49
CA THR A 320 -23.87 -9.65 4.26
C THR A 320 -24.79 -10.72 3.67
N ALA A 321 -26.05 -10.83 4.13
CA ALA A 321 -27.02 -11.77 3.57
C ALA A 321 -27.30 -11.49 2.08
N ARG A 322 -27.43 -10.22 1.68
CA ARG A 322 -27.58 -9.84 0.25
C ARG A 322 -26.32 -10.17 -0.56
N LEU A 323 -25.12 -9.98 0.00
CA LEU A 323 -23.85 -10.27 -0.68
C LEU A 323 -23.63 -11.78 -0.85
N ALA A 324 -24.14 -12.61 0.06
CA ALA A 324 -24.15 -14.07 -0.08
C ALA A 324 -25.00 -14.53 -1.28
N GLY A 325 -26.05 -13.80 -1.57
CA GLY A 325 -27.00 -14.17 -2.61
C GLY A 325 -28.05 -15.21 -2.18
N PRO A 326 -28.94 -15.61 -3.09
CA PRO A 326 -29.97 -16.58 -2.78
C PRO A 326 -29.39 -17.99 -2.55
N GLY A 327 -30.12 -18.79 -1.76
CA GLY A 327 -29.79 -20.20 -1.55
C GLY A 327 -28.76 -20.49 -0.45
N LEU A 328 -28.23 -19.47 0.26
CA LEU A 328 -27.46 -19.73 1.47
C LEU A 328 -28.38 -20.37 2.53
N PRO A 329 -28.04 -21.56 3.10
CA PRO A 329 -28.90 -22.24 4.09
C PRO A 329 -28.76 -21.58 5.47
N LEU A 330 -29.12 -20.30 5.55
CA LEU A 330 -29.02 -19.49 6.76
C LEU A 330 -30.21 -19.78 7.66
N PRO A 331 -30.02 -20.25 8.91
CA PRO A 331 -31.11 -20.47 9.87
C PRO A 331 -31.81 -19.14 10.20
N GLU A 332 -33.11 -19.23 10.49
CA GLU A 332 -33.90 -18.07 10.88
C GLU A 332 -33.28 -17.36 12.10
N GLY A 333 -33.16 -16.04 12.03
CA GLY A 333 -32.61 -15.22 13.10
C GLY A 333 -31.07 -15.19 13.18
N TYR A 334 -30.37 -16.01 12.39
CA TYR A 334 -28.89 -15.97 12.35
C TYR A 334 -28.38 -14.94 11.34
N ALA A 335 -27.21 -14.38 11.63
CA ALA A 335 -26.49 -13.51 10.71
C ALA A 335 -25.49 -14.30 9.85
N ALA A 336 -25.32 -13.91 8.58
CA ALA A 336 -24.35 -14.51 7.67
C ALA A 336 -23.00 -13.82 7.79
N LEU A 337 -21.97 -14.51 8.31
CA LEU A 337 -20.60 -14.02 8.41
C LEU A 337 -19.77 -14.58 7.24
N PRO A 338 -19.27 -13.73 6.32
CA PRO A 338 -18.34 -14.13 5.28
C PRO A 338 -16.92 -14.27 5.83
N LEU A 339 -16.24 -15.32 5.45
CA LEU A 339 -14.84 -15.59 5.77
C LEU A 339 -14.04 -15.91 4.51
N HIS A 340 -12.73 -15.62 4.55
CA HIS A 340 -11.80 -16.18 3.60
C HIS A 340 -11.75 -17.71 3.78
N PRO A 341 -11.78 -18.54 2.71
CA PRO A 341 -11.81 -20.00 2.87
C PRO A 341 -10.63 -20.55 3.70
N TRP A 342 -9.46 -19.98 3.55
CA TRP A 342 -8.29 -20.32 4.37
C TRP A 342 -8.53 -20.00 5.85
N GLN A 343 -9.10 -18.82 6.15
CA GLN A 343 -9.41 -18.40 7.51
C GLN A 343 -10.46 -19.32 8.16
N ALA A 344 -11.50 -19.68 7.44
CA ALA A 344 -12.54 -20.57 7.94
C ALA A 344 -11.99 -21.93 8.39
N ARG A 345 -11.00 -22.48 7.66
CA ARG A 345 -10.28 -23.68 8.04
C ARG A 345 -9.45 -23.48 9.30
N GLU A 346 -8.73 -22.36 9.38
CA GLU A 346 -7.82 -22.05 10.47
C GLU A 346 -8.55 -21.77 11.80
N VAL A 347 -9.62 -20.98 11.78
CA VAL A 347 -10.28 -20.54 13.01
C VAL A 347 -11.06 -21.65 13.69
N ARG A 348 -11.57 -22.66 12.96
CA ARG A 348 -12.44 -23.72 13.54
C ARG A 348 -11.76 -24.53 14.65
N HIS A 349 -10.43 -24.62 14.61
CA HIS A 349 -9.63 -25.35 15.61
C HIS A 349 -9.21 -24.48 16.79
N ARG A 350 -9.54 -23.20 16.80
CA ARG A 350 -9.25 -22.31 17.94
C ARG A 350 -10.26 -22.57 19.05
N PRO A 351 -9.84 -22.66 20.32
CA PRO A 351 -10.71 -23.04 21.42
C PRO A 351 -12.01 -22.25 21.52
N GLY A 352 -11.94 -20.90 21.36
CA GLY A 352 -13.14 -20.05 21.42
C GLY A 352 -14.11 -20.31 20.28
N THR A 353 -13.63 -20.55 19.05
CA THR A 353 -14.46 -20.89 17.90
C THR A 353 -15.07 -22.29 18.05
N ALA A 354 -14.28 -23.28 18.46
CA ALA A 354 -14.74 -24.65 18.68
C ALA A 354 -15.89 -24.69 19.70
N ALA A 355 -15.74 -23.99 20.84
CA ALA A 355 -16.78 -23.90 21.86
C ALA A 355 -18.12 -23.32 21.33
N LEU A 356 -18.05 -22.32 20.46
CA LEU A 356 -19.23 -21.71 19.83
C LEU A 356 -19.89 -22.65 18.80
N LEU A 357 -19.08 -23.42 18.06
CA LEU A 357 -19.58 -24.45 17.14
C LEU A 357 -20.28 -25.59 17.90
N ASP A 358 -19.67 -26.10 18.96
CA ASP A 358 -20.21 -27.16 19.82
C ASP A 358 -21.53 -26.71 20.50
N ALA A 359 -21.63 -25.45 20.91
CA ALA A 359 -22.82 -24.85 21.47
C ALA A 359 -23.91 -24.54 20.43
N GLY A 360 -23.65 -24.70 19.12
CA GLY A 360 -24.58 -24.36 18.04
C GLY A 360 -24.75 -22.84 17.84
N LEU A 361 -23.98 -22.00 18.54
CA LEU A 361 -23.99 -20.54 18.41
C LEU A 361 -23.31 -20.06 17.11
N LEU A 362 -22.39 -20.86 16.59
CA LEU A 362 -21.88 -20.78 15.23
C LEU A 362 -22.30 -22.04 14.46
N ARG A 363 -22.56 -21.89 13.15
CA ARG A 363 -22.79 -23.04 12.26
C ARG A 363 -21.98 -22.82 10.96
N ASP A 364 -21.26 -23.85 10.57
CA ASP A 364 -20.52 -23.85 9.30
C ASP A 364 -21.49 -24.09 8.14
N LEU A 365 -21.60 -23.12 7.22
CA LEU A 365 -22.45 -23.20 6.05
C LEU A 365 -21.65 -23.56 4.78
N GLY A 366 -20.32 -23.57 4.86
CA GLY A 366 -19.44 -23.88 3.75
C GLY A 366 -19.27 -22.74 2.72
N PRO A 367 -18.60 -23.03 1.61
CA PRO A 367 -18.44 -22.07 0.51
C PRO A 367 -19.78 -21.86 -0.22
N HIS A 368 -20.13 -20.59 -0.49
CA HIS A 368 -21.38 -20.27 -1.17
C HIS A 368 -21.29 -18.96 -1.95
N GLY A 369 -22.09 -18.86 -3.00
CA GLY A 369 -22.29 -17.67 -3.81
C GLY A 369 -21.22 -17.46 -4.90
N PRO A 370 -21.21 -16.30 -5.53
CA PRO A 370 -20.29 -16.01 -6.62
C PRO A 370 -18.85 -15.84 -6.13
N SER A 371 -17.89 -16.01 -7.05
CA SER A 371 -16.46 -15.80 -6.77
C SER A 371 -16.14 -14.33 -6.52
N TRP A 372 -15.22 -14.12 -5.59
CA TRP A 372 -14.63 -12.84 -5.25
C TRP A 372 -13.14 -12.84 -5.57
N HIS A 373 -12.61 -11.69 -5.95
CA HIS A 373 -11.20 -11.51 -6.29
C HIS A 373 -10.45 -10.83 -5.13
N PRO A 374 -9.32 -11.38 -4.66
CA PRO A 374 -8.49 -10.71 -3.68
C PRO A 374 -7.86 -9.44 -4.29
N THR A 375 -7.83 -8.36 -3.52
CA THR A 375 -7.09 -7.15 -3.83
C THR A 375 -5.63 -7.25 -3.37
N SER A 376 -4.81 -6.23 -3.60
CA SER A 376 -3.39 -6.19 -3.21
C SER A 376 -3.12 -6.46 -1.73
N SER A 377 -4.11 -6.26 -0.86
CA SER A 377 -4.03 -6.60 0.57
C SER A 377 -4.24 -8.09 0.87
N VAL A 378 -4.59 -8.90 -0.14
CA VAL A 378 -4.97 -10.32 -0.08
C VAL A 378 -6.30 -10.56 0.64
N ARG A 379 -6.50 -9.95 1.81
CA ARG A 379 -7.68 -10.14 2.68
C ARG A 379 -8.90 -9.29 2.32
N THR A 380 -8.73 -8.21 1.58
CA THR A 380 -9.87 -7.47 1.04
C THR A 380 -10.24 -8.08 -0.30
N VAL A 381 -11.51 -8.43 -0.45
CA VAL A 381 -12.02 -9.05 -1.67
C VAL A 381 -12.97 -8.10 -2.38
N HIS A 382 -12.86 -8.09 -3.71
CA HIS A 382 -13.65 -7.28 -4.63
C HIS A 382 -14.44 -8.16 -5.59
N ARG A 383 -15.61 -7.70 -5.98
CA ARG A 383 -16.41 -8.27 -7.06
C ARG A 383 -17.00 -7.12 -7.88
N GLY A 384 -16.80 -7.13 -9.18
CA GLY A 384 -17.35 -6.14 -10.08
C GLY A 384 -18.88 -6.04 -9.94
N GLY A 385 -19.41 -4.83 -9.85
CA GLY A 385 -20.84 -4.57 -9.68
C GLY A 385 -21.41 -4.85 -8.28
N ALA A 386 -20.62 -5.37 -7.33
CA ALA A 386 -21.08 -5.49 -5.93
C ALA A 386 -21.05 -4.11 -5.26
N PRO A 387 -22.03 -3.76 -4.42
CA PRO A 387 -22.10 -2.47 -3.74
C PRO A 387 -21.01 -2.32 -2.67
N ALA A 388 -20.42 -3.43 -2.24
CA ALA A 388 -19.38 -3.45 -1.22
C ALA A 388 -18.21 -4.36 -1.59
N MET A 389 -17.03 -4.01 -1.09
CA MET A 389 -15.89 -4.90 -0.87
C MET A 389 -15.94 -5.42 0.56
N LEU A 390 -15.30 -6.55 0.81
CA LEU A 390 -15.24 -7.14 2.15
C LEU A 390 -13.78 -7.23 2.61
N LYS A 391 -13.42 -6.53 3.69
CA LYS A 391 -12.12 -6.66 4.33
C LYS A 391 -12.22 -7.72 5.42
N LEU A 392 -11.85 -8.94 5.07
CA LEU A 392 -11.92 -10.13 5.91
C LEU A 392 -10.74 -10.18 6.89
N SER A 393 -10.88 -10.87 7.99
CA SER A 393 -9.75 -11.34 8.77
C SER A 393 -9.03 -12.48 8.05
N LEU A 394 -7.70 -12.51 8.16
CA LEU A 394 -6.86 -13.53 7.55
C LEU A 394 -5.60 -13.72 8.41
N ALA A 395 -5.48 -14.86 9.08
CA ALA A 395 -4.38 -15.14 10.02
C ALA A 395 -3.03 -15.44 9.34
N LEU A 396 -2.94 -15.26 8.02
CA LEU A 396 -1.67 -15.32 7.31
C LEU A 396 -0.76 -14.16 7.73
N ARG A 397 0.49 -14.47 7.98
CA ARG A 397 1.51 -13.45 8.16
C ARG A 397 1.98 -12.95 6.80
N ILE A 398 1.64 -11.70 6.49
CA ILE A 398 1.98 -11.01 5.25
C ILE A 398 2.80 -9.78 5.62
N THR A 399 4.00 -9.63 5.06
CA THR A 399 4.97 -8.62 5.47
C THR A 399 5.31 -8.73 6.97
N ASN A 400 4.98 -7.76 7.80
CA ASN A 400 5.40 -7.70 9.21
C ASN A 400 4.31 -8.13 10.20
N SER A 401 3.09 -8.48 9.76
CA SER A 401 2.00 -8.80 10.70
C SER A 401 1.02 -9.84 10.16
N ARG A 402 0.30 -10.48 11.08
CA ARG A 402 -0.92 -11.21 10.75
C ARG A 402 -2.01 -10.23 10.31
N ARG A 403 -2.89 -10.67 9.44
CA ARG A 403 -3.92 -9.80 8.83
C ARG A 403 -5.31 -10.03 9.43
N GLU A 404 -5.39 -10.22 10.75
CA GLU A 404 -6.68 -10.24 11.48
C GLU A 404 -7.08 -8.80 11.86
N ASN A 405 -8.37 -8.47 11.79
CA ASN A 405 -8.86 -7.16 12.21
C ASN A 405 -8.96 -7.13 13.75
N LEU A 406 -8.63 -5.98 14.32
CA LEU A 406 -8.88 -5.72 15.73
C LEU A 406 -10.25 -5.05 15.91
N ARG A 407 -10.96 -5.32 17.00
CA ARG A 407 -12.28 -4.73 17.28
C ARG A 407 -12.23 -3.20 17.23
N LYS A 408 -11.18 -2.58 17.76
CA LYS A 408 -10.97 -1.12 17.71
C LYS A 408 -10.88 -0.57 16.29
N GLU A 409 -10.32 -1.33 15.36
CA GLU A 409 -10.21 -0.94 13.96
C GLU A 409 -11.56 -1.01 13.23
N LEU A 410 -12.42 -1.98 13.61
CA LEU A 410 -13.79 -2.06 13.10
C LEU A 410 -14.61 -0.85 13.55
N HIS A 411 -14.50 -0.44 14.81
CA HIS A 411 -15.12 0.78 15.30
C HIS A 411 -14.61 2.01 14.58
N ARG A 412 -13.29 2.13 14.36
CA ARG A 412 -12.64 3.26 13.69
C ARG A 412 -13.21 3.53 12.30
N GLY A 413 -13.41 2.49 11.50
CA GLY A 413 -14.01 2.62 10.16
C GLY A 413 -15.38 3.29 10.19
N VAL A 414 -16.27 2.83 11.07
CA VAL A 414 -17.62 3.37 11.20
C VAL A 414 -17.62 4.77 11.83
N GLU A 415 -16.75 5.03 12.81
CA GLU A 415 -16.61 6.36 13.41
C GLU A 415 -16.16 7.40 12.36
N VAL A 416 -15.16 7.08 11.54
CA VAL A 416 -14.72 7.96 10.44
C VAL A 416 -15.86 8.19 9.45
N HIS A 417 -16.62 7.15 9.08
CA HIS A 417 -17.78 7.32 8.21
C HIS A 417 -18.82 8.27 8.81
N ARG A 418 -19.15 8.12 10.10
CA ARG A 418 -20.09 9.02 10.81
C ARG A 418 -19.55 10.45 10.86
N LEU A 419 -18.28 10.64 11.21
CA LEU A 419 -17.64 11.96 11.26
C LEU A 419 -17.71 12.68 9.89
N LEU A 420 -17.45 11.94 8.81
CA LEU A 420 -17.55 12.49 7.46
C LEU A 420 -18.98 12.92 7.12
N ARG A 421 -19.98 12.15 7.54
CA ARG A 421 -21.40 12.50 7.37
C ARG A 421 -21.85 13.66 8.26
N ALA A 422 -21.23 13.88 9.40
CA ALA A 422 -21.52 15.00 10.29
C ALA A 422 -21.06 16.37 9.74
N GLY A 423 -20.75 16.46 8.44
CA GLY A 423 -20.44 17.70 7.73
C GLY A 423 -19.01 17.81 7.18
N LEU A 424 -18.07 17.02 7.68
CA LEU A 424 -16.68 17.06 7.22
C LEU A 424 -16.56 16.74 5.72
N ALA A 425 -17.30 15.75 5.21
CA ALA A 425 -17.29 15.41 3.80
C ALA A 425 -17.84 16.53 2.89
N ALA A 426 -18.84 17.29 3.35
CA ALA A 426 -19.36 18.42 2.59
C ALA A 426 -18.30 19.53 2.47
N ARG A 427 -17.63 19.87 3.59
CA ARG A 427 -16.52 20.85 3.60
C ARG A 427 -15.38 20.38 2.68
N TRP A 428 -15.03 19.12 2.75
CA TRP A 428 -13.95 18.55 1.93
C TRP A 428 -14.28 18.60 0.44
N ARG A 429 -15.48 18.16 0.05
CA ARG A 429 -15.93 18.21 -1.35
C ARG A 429 -16.00 19.62 -1.91
N THR A 430 -16.32 20.63 -1.07
CA THR A 430 -16.29 22.03 -1.51
C THR A 430 -14.85 22.48 -1.81
N ALA A 431 -13.87 22.08 -1.00
CA ALA A 431 -12.47 22.45 -1.21
C ALA A 431 -11.76 21.59 -2.25
N HIS A 432 -12.10 20.30 -2.31
CA HIS A 432 -11.42 19.29 -3.13
C HIS A 432 -12.41 18.28 -3.73
N PRO A 433 -13.21 18.67 -4.74
CA PRO A 433 -14.30 17.85 -5.28
C PRO A 433 -13.84 16.53 -5.90
N GLY A 434 -12.58 16.46 -6.37
CA GLY A 434 -11.99 15.25 -6.96
C GLY A 434 -11.53 14.20 -5.95
N PHE A 435 -11.57 14.47 -4.63
CA PHE A 435 -11.00 13.58 -3.62
C PHE A 435 -12.02 13.15 -2.56
N ASP A 436 -12.01 11.87 -2.17
CA ASP A 436 -12.80 11.35 -1.06
C ASP A 436 -12.09 10.15 -0.39
N ILE A 437 -12.72 9.60 0.66
CA ILE A 437 -12.34 8.36 1.33
C ILE A 437 -13.26 7.23 0.86
N VAL A 438 -12.70 6.07 0.55
CA VAL A 438 -13.46 4.82 0.41
C VAL A 438 -13.97 4.44 1.78
N ARG A 439 -15.30 4.51 1.98
CA ARG A 439 -15.94 4.42 3.30
C ARG A 439 -16.00 2.99 3.82
N ASP A 440 -15.89 2.85 5.13
CA ASP A 440 -16.05 1.59 5.88
C ASP A 440 -17.27 1.70 6.82
N PRO A 441 -18.52 1.73 6.29
CA PRO A 441 -19.71 2.13 7.05
C PRO A 441 -20.28 1.05 7.96
N ALA A 442 -19.85 -0.21 7.85
CA ALA A 442 -20.44 -1.30 8.63
C ALA A 442 -19.45 -2.43 8.89
N TRP A 443 -19.66 -3.17 9.96
CA TRP A 443 -18.92 -4.40 10.26
C TRP A 443 -19.80 -5.41 10.99
N LEU A 444 -19.35 -6.67 10.92
CA LEU A 444 -19.93 -7.80 11.64
C LEU A 444 -18.80 -8.62 12.25
N ALA A 445 -18.99 -9.09 13.48
CA ALA A 445 -18.00 -9.87 14.22
C ALA A 445 -18.70 -10.80 15.23
N VAL A 446 -17.93 -11.69 15.85
CA VAL A 446 -18.40 -12.63 16.85
C VAL A 446 -17.76 -12.33 18.20
N ASP A 447 -18.56 -12.38 19.24
CA ASP A 447 -18.12 -12.39 20.64
C ASP A 447 -18.24 -13.80 21.23
N GLY A 448 -17.41 -14.11 22.20
CA GLY A 448 -17.53 -15.31 23.02
C GLY A 448 -18.75 -15.24 23.95
N GLN A 449 -19.06 -16.34 24.62
CA GLN A 449 -20.11 -16.37 25.62
C GLN A 449 -19.78 -15.48 26.83
N ASP A 450 -18.53 -15.14 27.03
CA ASP A 450 -18.03 -14.18 28.03
C ASP A 450 -18.10 -12.71 27.56
N GLY A 451 -18.58 -12.46 26.34
CA GLY A 451 -18.65 -11.15 25.72
C GLY A 451 -17.32 -10.61 25.18
N ALA A 452 -16.24 -11.39 25.24
CA ALA A 452 -14.96 -10.98 24.66
C ALA A 452 -14.93 -11.22 23.14
N PRO A 453 -14.29 -10.34 22.34
CA PRO A 453 -14.14 -10.57 20.90
C PRO A 453 -13.44 -11.88 20.58
N VAL A 454 -13.96 -12.67 19.63
CA VAL A 454 -13.31 -13.87 19.10
C VAL A 454 -12.45 -13.46 17.89
N PRO A 455 -11.09 -13.47 17.99
CA PRO A 455 -10.24 -13.02 16.91
C PRO A 455 -10.40 -13.84 15.63
N GLY A 456 -10.47 -13.14 14.50
CA GLY A 456 -10.51 -13.77 13.18
C GLY A 456 -11.91 -14.16 12.70
N LEU A 457 -12.95 -13.92 13.51
CA LEU A 457 -14.37 -14.07 13.14
C LEU A 457 -15.02 -12.70 12.98
N ASP A 458 -14.59 -11.97 11.95
CA ASP A 458 -15.04 -10.60 11.69
C ASP A 458 -14.90 -10.21 10.21
N VAL A 459 -15.64 -9.18 9.83
CA VAL A 459 -15.56 -8.55 8.50
C VAL A 459 -15.87 -7.06 8.60
N MET A 460 -15.05 -6.23 7.97
CA MET A 460 -15.36 -4.84 7.64
C MET A 460 -16.05 -4.79 6.27
N ILE A 461 -17.21 -4.17 6.18
CA ILE A 461 -17.99 -3.96 4.96
C ILE A 461 -17.61 -2.58 4.42
N ARG A 462 -16.86 -2.57 3.34
CA ARG A 462 -16.33 -1.37 2.68
C ARG A 462 -17.19 -1.00 1.48
N HIS A 463 -17.56 0.25 1.37
CA HIS A 463 -18.24 0.74 0.18
C HIS A 463 -17.41 0.47 -1.09
N ASN A 464 -18.05 0.08 -2.17
CA ASN A 464 -17.43 0.01 -3.49
C ASN A 464 -17.92 1.17 -4.36
N PRO A 465 -17.20 2.31 -4.39
CA PRO A 465 -17.63 3.48 -5.14
C PRO A 465 -17.23 3.44 -6.61
N PHE A 466 -16.61 2.35 -7.08
CA PHE A 466 -16.02 2.28 -8.42
C PHE A 466 -16.93 1.55 -9.38
N ALA A 467 -17.21 2.19 -10.52
CA ALA A 467 -17.81 1.53 -11.67
C ALA A 467 -16.74 0.78 -12.47
N PRO A 468 -17.11 -0.28 -13.22
CA PRO A 468 -16.15 -1.02 -14.05
C PRO A 468 -15.42 -0.16 -15.10
N ALA A 469 -16.03 0.96 -15.53
CA ALA A 469 -15.44 1.88 -16.50
C ALA A 469 -14.48 2.91 -15.89
N ASP A 470 -14.44 3.02 -14.56
CA ASP A 470 -13.57 3.99 -13.89
C ASP A 470 -12.09 3.60 -14.01
N ASP A 471 -11.28 4.53 -14.47
CA ASP A 471 -9.82 4.34 -14.47
C ASP A 471 -9.25 4.70 -13.10
N VAL A 472 -9.29 3.72 -12.19
CA VAL A 472 -8.83 3.85 -10.81
C VAL A 472 -7.67 2.89 -10.54
N SER A 473 -6.59 3.42 -10.01
CA SER A 473 -5.41 2.60 -9.68
C SER A 473 -4.82 2.98 -8.33
N CYS A 474 -4.50 1.99 -7.47
CA CYS A 474 -3.61 2.31 -6.36
C CYS A 474 -2.24 2.71 -6.91
N VAL A 475 -1.62 3.72 -6.28
CA VAL A 475 -0.32 4.26 -6.73
C VAL A 475 0.72 3.15 -6.82
N ALA A 476 0.75 2.22 -5.85
CA ALA A 476 1.67 1.09 -5.87
C ALA A 476 1.50 0.22 -7.13
N GLY A 477 0.26 -0.08 -7.55
CA GLY A 477 -0.02 -0.85 -8.77
C GLY A 477 0.28 -0.08 -10.04
N LEU A 478 0.07 1.25 -10.01
CA LEU A 478 0.35 2.14 -11.13
C LEU A 478 1.86 2.22 -11.47
N VAL A 479 2.72 2.22 -10.44
CA VAL A 479 4.18 2.30 -10.58
C VAL A 479 4.88 0.94 -10.62
N ALA A 480 4.15 -0.15 -10.33
CA ALA A 480 4.72 -1.50 -10.27
C ALA A 480 5.33 -1.91 -11.63
N PRO A 481 6.57 -2.41 -11.65
CA PRO A 481 7.17 -2.93 -12.86
C PRO A 481 6.34 -4.09 -13.47
N ARG A 482 6.16 -4.05 -14.78
CA ARG A 482 5.49 -5.09 -15.57
C ARG A 482 6.52 -5.84 -16.40
N PRO A 483 6.63 -7.16 -16.23
CA PRO A 483 7.57 -7.96 -17.02
C PRO A 483 7.15 -7.96 -18.49
N SER A 484 8.13 -7.84 -19.38
CA SER A 484 7.89 -8.04 -20.81
C SER A 484 7.46 -9.49 -21.10
N PRO A 485 6.51 -9.72 -22.03
CA PRO A 485 6.25 -11.05 -22.55
C PRO A 485 7.53 -11.66 -23.15
N ASP A 486 7.69 -12.98 -23.03
CA ASP A 486 8.87 -13.65 -23.53
C ASP A 486 9.11 -13.36 -25.03
N GLY A 487 10.23 -12.72 -25.35
CA GLY A 487 10.80 -12.61 -26.68
C GLY A 487 10.10 -11.68 -27.69
N VAL A 488 9.02 -11.01 -27.34
CA VAL A 488 8.40 -10.04 -28.24
C VAL A 488 8.88 -8.64 -27.83
N PRO A 489 9.65 -7.92 -28.67
CA PRO A 489 9.89 -6.50 -28.45
C PRO A 489 8.51 -5.82 -28.38
N PHE A 490 8.24 -5.06 -27.32
CA PHE A 490 7.03 -4.25 -27.24
C PHE A 490 6.94 -3.38 -28.49
N SER A 491 6.15 -3.83 -29.46
CA SER A 491 5.81 -3.01 -30.61
C SER A 491 5.09 -1.80 -30.08
N ARG A 492 5.50 -0.59 -30.50
CA ARG A 492 4.64 0.58 -30.38
C ARG A 492 3.27 0.12 -30.86
N ALA A 493 2.31 0.05 -29.95
CA ALA A 493 0.94 -0.17 -30.32
C ALA A 493 0.55 1.00 -31.23
N ASP A 494 0.36 0.72 -32.48
CA ASP A 494 -0.52 1.47 -33.34
C ASP A 494 -1.92 1.31 -32.73
N GLY A 495 -2.18 2.15 -31.73
CA GLY A 495 -3.40 2.11 -30.94
C GLY A 495 -4.46 2.96 -31.60
N ALA A 496 -5.17 2.38 -32.58
CA ALA A 496 -6.56 2.75 -32.79
C ALA A 496 -7.42 1.72 -32.04
N PRO A 497 -8.43 2.12 -31.24
CA PRO A 497 -9.35 1.17 -30.68
C PRO A 497 -10.13 0.50 -31.78
N ALA A 498 -10.09 -0.85 -31.83
CA ALA A 498 -10.94 -1.60 -32.75
C ALA A 498 -12.41 -1.39 -32.37
N PRO A 499 -13.29 -1.09 -33.31
CA PRO A 499 -14.71 -1.02 -33.04
C PRO A 499 -15.25 -2.40 -32.68
N TYR A 500 -16.06 -2.47 -31.64
CA TYR A 500 -16.79 -3.68 -31.25
C TYR A 500 -17.67 -4.17 -32.39
N GLY A 501 -17.38 -5.37 -32.91
CA GLY A 501 -18.26 -6.11 -33.81
C GLY A 501 -18.52 -7.51 -33.26
N PRO A 502 -19.70 -8.10 -33.47
CA PRO A 502 -20.10 -9.34 -32.83
C PRO A 502 -19.38 -10.57 -33.36
N ALA A 503 -19.22 -11.55 -32.50
CA ALA A 503 -18.58 -12.82 -32.74
C ALA A 503 -19.17 -13.60 -33.90
N GLY A 504 -18.31 -14.02 -34.84
CA GLY A 504 -18.61 -14.98 -35.90
C GLY A 504 -17.39 -15.79 -36.23
N SER A 505 -17.53 -17.11 -36.07
CA SER A 505 -16.66 -18.22 -36.36
C SER A 505 -16.04 -18.19 -37.79
N THR A 506 -14.78 -18.56 -37.95
CA THR A 506 -14.33 -19.74 -38.71
C THR A 506 -12.87 -19.63 -39.23
N ALA A 507 -12.17 -20.75 -39.05
CA ALA A 507 -11.23 -21.40 -39.97
C ALA A 507 -9.87 -20.75 -40.30
N TYR A 508 -8.83 -21.50 -39.95
CA TYR A 508 -7.48 -21.55 -40.47
C TYR A 508 -7.40 -21.46 -42.01
N ASP A 509 -6.49 -20.62 -42.49
CA ASP A 509 -5.70 -21.01 -43.66
C ASP A 509 -4.29 -20.41 -43.59
N SER A 510 -3.29 -21.27 -43.74
CA SER A 510 -1.86 -20.97 -43.76
C SER A 510 -1.43 -20.80 -45.21
N THR A 511 -0.96 -19.64 -45.58
CA THR A 511 0.12 -19.37 -46.54
C THR A 511 0.12 -17.89 -46.94
N ALA A 512 1.14 -17.13 -46.52
CA ALA A 512 1.52 -15.90 -47.23
C ALA A 512 3.02 -15.66 -47.09
N SER A 513 3.61 -15.54 -48.24
CA SER A 513 5.01 -15.36 -48.57
C SER A 513 5.59 -14.05 -48.03
N VAL A 514 6.89 -14.14 -47.75
CA VAL A 514 7.80 -13.02 -47.46
C VAL A 514 7.84 -12.07 -48.65
N ALA A 515 7.41 -10.82 -48.44
CA ALA A 515 7.75 -9.67 -49.27
C ALA A 515 8.53 -8.67 -48.41
N GLY A 516 9.75 -8.39 -48.85
CA GLY A 516 10.65 -7.48 -48.14
C GLY A 516 10.18 -6.04 -48.18
N ASP A 517 10.29 -5.37 -47.05
CA ASP A 517 10.01 -3.95 -46.83
C ASP A 517 11.27 -3.12 -47.19
N PRO A 518 11.18 -2.11 -48.07
CA PRO A 518 12.32 -1.31 -48.54
C PRO A 518 12.61 -0.07 -47.71
N ASP A 519 12.09 0.08 -46.50
CA ASP A 519 12.40 1.24 -45.69
C ASP A 519 13.35 0.88 -44.55
N GLY A 520 14.60 1.37 -44.69
CA GLY A 520 15.72 1.16 -43.77
C GLY A 520 15.38 1.62 -42.33
N GLY A 521 14.78 0.70 -41.57
CA GLY A 521 14.49 0.90 -40.16
C GLY A 521 15.79 1.15 -39.36
N ARG A 522 15.92 2.33 -38.76
CA ARG A 522 16.95 2.63 -37.77
C ARG A 522 17.00 1.50 -36.73
N PRO A 523 18.19 0.96 -36.40
CA PRO A 523 18.31 -0.02 -35.33
C PRO A 523 17.81 0.60 -34.04
N ARG A 524 16.78 -0.02 -33.45
CA ARG A 524 16.19 0.37 -32.15
C ARG A 524 17.29 0.21 -31.10
N THR A 525 17.59 1.29 -30.39
CA THR A 525 18.55 1.29 -29.29
C THR A 525 18.01 0.46 -28.12
N ASP A 526 18.87 -0.32 -27.47
CA ASP A 526 18.58 -1.17 -26.30
C ASP A 526 18.01 -0.42 -25.08
N SER A 527 17.87 0.91 -25.17
CA SER A 527 17.21 1.73 -24.14
C SER A 527 15.70 1.48 -24.06
N ASP A 528 15.09 0.75 -25.02
CA ASP A 528 13.66 0.45 -25.06
C ASP A 528 13.26 -0.83 -24.30
N ARG A 529 14.21 -1.55 -23.70
CA ARG A 529 13.99 -2.82 -22.99
C ARG A 529 13.95 -2.70 -21.47
N MET A 530 13.51 -1.58 -20.92
CA MET A 530 13.31 -1.49 -19.47
C MET A 530 11.92 -2.00 -19.07
N THR A 531 11.87 -2.75 -17.98
CA THR A 531 10.62 -3.15 -17.33
C THR A 531 9.77 -1.92 -17.05
N ARG A 532 8.63 -1.79 -17.71
CA ARG A 532 7.78 -0.60 -17.64
C ARG A 532 6.60 -0.82 -16.71
N SER A 533 6.17 0.24 -16.04
CA SER A 533 4.91 0.25 -15.30
C SER A 533 3.75 0.77 -16.15
N ARG A 534 2.52 0.62 -15.66
CA ARG A 534 1.35 1.27 -16.26
C ARG A 534 1.52 2.78 -16.35
N LEU A 535 2.12 3.42 -15.33
CA LEU A 535 2.44 4.85 -15.37
C LEU A 535 3.37 5.20 -16.54
N ALA A 536 4.40 4.39 -16.78
CA ALA A 536 5.30 4.60 -17.91
C ALA A 536 4.57 4.52 -19.25
N GLU A 537 3.64 3.59 -19.42
CA GLU A 537 2.80 3.47 -20.62
C GLU A 537 1.89 4.69 -20.80
N ILE A 538 1.27 5.16 -19.70
CA ILE A 538 0.42 6.37 -19.71
C ILE A 538 1.23 7.59 -20.12
N VAL A 539 2.38 7.83 -19.48
CA VAL A 539 3.26 8.97 -19.78
C VAL A 539 3.76 8.92 -21.22
N ALA A 540 4.16 7.74 -21.72
CA ALA A 540 4.59 7.58 -23.11
C ALA A 540 3.46 7.89 -24.11
N ARG A 541 2.24 7.42 -23.85
CA ARG A 541 1.04 7.72 -24.66
C ARG A 541 0.73 9.22 -24.65
N LEU A 542 0.74 9.87 -23.49
CA LEU A 542 0.52 11.31 -23.36
C LEU A 542 1.59 12.11 -24.10
N ALA A 543 2.87 11.71 -24.01
CA ALA A 543 3.98 12.35 -24.73
C ALA A 543 3.82 12.22 -26.24
N ALA A 544 3.46 11.04 -26.73
CA ALA A 544 3.21 10.81 -28.16
C ALA A 544 2.03 11.64 -28.69
N ARG A 545 0.93 11.74 -27.94
CA ARG A 545 -0.25 12.53 -28.33
C ARG A 545 0.01 14.03 -28.32
N SER A 546 0.77 14.52 -27.35
CA SER A 546 1.07 15.96 -27.20
C SER A 546 2.29 16.45 -27.98
N GLY A 547 3.09 15.54 -28.53
CA GLY A 547 4.39 15.88 -29.18
C GLY A 547 5.44 16.41 -28.20
N ARG A 548 5.22 16.26 -26.87
CA ARG A 548 6.11 16.81 -25.84
C ARG A 548 7.12 15.76 -25.37
N PRO A 549 8.29 16.18 -24.86
CA PRO A 549 9.26 15.27 -24.25
C PRO A 549 8.66 14.50 -23.07
N VAL A 550 9.01 13.22 -22.96
CA VAL A 550 8.54 12.32 -21.88
C VAL A 550 8.76 12.93 -20.50
N GLY A 551 9.94 13.50 -20.24
CA GLY A 551 10.26 14.12 -18.95
C GLY A 551 9.37 15.31 -18.60
N ALA A 552 8.97 16.12 -19.59
CA ALA A 552 8.06 17.24 -19.36
C ALA A 552 6.63 16.76 -19.05
N VAL A 553 6.17 15.70 -19.72
CA VAL A 553 4.85 15.10 -19.47
C VAL A 553 4.84 14.41 -18.11
N ALA A 554 5.90 13.67 -17.75
CA ALA A 554 6.03 13.03 -16.44
C ALA A 554 6.01 14.06 -15.29
N ALA A 555 6.72 15.19 -15.46
CA ALA A 555 6.72 16.28 -14.49
C ALA A 555 5.32 16.92 -14.34
N GLU A 556 4.61 17.16 -15.43
CA GLU A 556 3.23 17.68 -15.38
C GLU A 556 2.28 16.67 -14.72
N TRP A 557 2.39 15.38 -15.04
CA TRP A 557 1.61 14.32 -14.41
C TRP A 557 1.82 14.32 -12.90
N PHE A 558 3.08 14.42 -12.46
CA PHE A 558 3.44 14.50 -11.05
C PHE A 558 2.88 15.75 -10.36
N LEU A 559 2.93 16.93 -11.01
CA LEU A 559 2.35 18.16 -10.45
C LEU A 559 0.83 18.04 -10.29
N ARG A 560 0.13 17.49 -11.27
CA ARG A 560 -1.32 17.21 -11.17
C ARG A 560 -1.62 16.24 -10.05
N TYR A 561 -0.79 15.20 -9.87
CA TYR A 561 -0.90 14.27 -8.74
C TYR A 561 -0.77 14.99 -7.40
N LEU A 562 0.18 15.88 -7.23
CA LEU A 562 0.33 16.66 -6.00
C LEU A 562 -0.91 17.51 -5.70
N GLU A 563 -1.51 18.13 -6.70
CA GLU A 563 -2.70 18.97 -6.53
C GLU A 563 -3.97 18.15 -6.30
N GLN A 564 -4.17 17.06 -7.05
CA GLN A 564 -5.42 16.29 -7.00
C GLN A 564 -5.45 15.25 -5.87
N VAL A 565 -4.29 14.81 -5.37
CA VAL A 565 -4.20 13.70 -4.41
C VAL A 565 -3.55 14.14 -3.10
N ILE A 566 -2.39 14.81 -3.15
CA ILE A 566 -1.62 15.13 -1.94
C ILE A 566 -2.19 16.35 -1.21
N ARG A 567 -2.57 17.40 -1.93
CA ARG A 567 -3.16 18.62 -1.33
C ARG A 567 -4.43 18.31 -0.51
N PRO A 568 -5.39 17.49 -0.98
CA PRO A 568 -6.56 17.10 -0.19
C PRO A 568 -6.22 16.35 1.11
N VAL A 569 -5.21 15.51 1.08
CA VAL A 569 -4.75 14.76 2.28
C VAL A 569 -4.14 15.72 3.31
N LEU A 570 -3.32 16.68 2.87
CA LEU A 570 -2.79 17.74 3.73
C LEU A 570 -3.89 18.67 4.28
N TRP A 571 -4.93 18.93 3.48
CA TRP A 571 -6.08 19.72 3.92
C TRP A 571 -6.82 19.02 5.06
N LEU A 572 -7.03 17.71 4.98
CA LEU A 572 -7.71 16.95 6.03
C LEU A 572 -6.94 16.98 7.35
N ASP A 573 -5.62 16.83 7.30
CA ASP A 573 -4.75 16.97 8.46
C ASP A 573 -4.86 18.37 9.09
N GLY A 574 -4.80 19.43 8.27
CA GLY A 574 -4.86 20.80 8.73
C GLY A 574 -6.24 21.23 9.25
N GLU A 575 -7.31 20.87 8.55
CA GLU A 575 -8.67 21.34 8.85
C GLU A 575 -9.41 20.48 9.87
N ALA A 576 -9.12 19.17 9.92
CA ALA A 576 -9.79 18.24 10.81
C ALA A 576 -8.85 17.58 11.83
N GLY A 577 -7.53 17.79 11.75
CA GLY A 577 -6.58 17.11 12.63
C GLY A 577 -6.50 15.61 12.41
N ILE A 578 -6.76 15.15 11.18
CA ILE A 578 -6.78 13.74 10.82
C ILE A 578 -5.64 13.47 9.84
N ALA A 579 -4.56 12.87 10.32
CA ALA A 579 -3.48 12.36 9.50
C ALA A 579 -3.81 10.93 9.00
N LEU A 580 -3.40 10.62 7.77
CA LEU A 580 -3.72 9.36 7.11
C LEU A 580 -2.45 8.53 6.86
N GLU A 581 -2.58 7.21 6.97
CA GLU A 581 -1.59 6.25 6.47
C GLU A 581 -1.65 6.18 4.94
N ALA A 582 -1.43 7.34 4.29
CA ALA A 582 -1.61 7.53 2.86
C ALA A 582 -0.37 7.07 2.06
N HIS A 583 0.10 5.85 2.31
CA HIS A 583 1.14 5.21 1.49
C HIS A 583 0.59 4.78 0.13
N GLN A 584 1.47 4.39 -0.79
CA GLN A 584 1.13 4.11 -2.20
C GLN A 584 0.01 3.06 -2.40
N GLN A 585 -0.13 2.07 -1.52
CA GLN A 585 -1.18 1.05 -1.64
C GLN A 585 -2.55 1.57 -1.17
N ASN A 586 -2.57 2.46 -0.16
CA ASN A 586 -3.81 3.04 0.39
C ASN A 586 -4.28 4.29 -0.37
N THR A 587 -3.46 4.81 -1.27
CA THR A 587 -3.78 5.97 -2.10
C THR A 587 -4.14 5.53 -3.50
N LEU A 588 -5.33 5.87 -3.95
CA LEU A 588 -5.87 5.57 -5.26
C LEU A 588 -5.88 6.86 -6.10
N VAL A 589 -5.50 6.76 -7.36
CA VAL A 589 -5.57 7.84 -8.34
C VAL A 589 -6.70 7.54 -9.31
N LEU A 590 -7.55 8.52 -9.54
CA LEU A 590 -8.54 8.51 -10.61
C LEU A 590 -7.94 9.24 -11.80
N LEU A 591 -7.94 8.58 -12.95
CA LEU A 591 -7.43 9.14 -14.19
C LEU A 591 -8.57 9.57 -15.09
N ASP A 592 -8.36 10.69 -15.79
CA ASP A 592 -9.26 11.09 -16.87
C ASP A 592 -9.09 10.17 -18.11
N PRO A 593 -9.97 10.28 -19.13
CA PRO A 593 -9.86 9.47 -20.34
C PRO A 593 -8.52 9.59 -21.08
N GLU A 594 -7.83 10.69 -20.90
CA GLU A 594 -6.50 10.93 -21.47
C GLU A 594 -5.39 10.23 -20.69
N GLY A 595 -5.58 10.02 -19.37
CA GLY A 595 -4.63 9.41 -18.44
C GLY A 595 -3.98 10.41 -17.46
N TRP A 596 -4.52 11.63 -17.32
CA TRP A 596 -4.06 12.58 -16.33
C TRP A 596 -4.73 12.35 -14.97
N PRO A 597 -4.06 12.66 -13.85
CA PRO A 597 -4.70 12.66 -12.54
C PRO A 597 -5.86 13.67 -12.48
N ALA A 598 -7.08 13.17 -12.27
CA ALA A 598 -8.32 13.95 -12.17
C ALA A 598 -8.87 13.94 -10.73
N GLY A 599 -8.43 13.05 -9.89
CA GLY A 599 -8.85 12.95 -8.51
C GLY A 599 -8.15 11.83 -7.77
N GLY A 600 -8.58 11.59 -6.52
CA GLY A 600 -8.01 10.53 -5.71
C GLY A 600 -8.97 9.99 -4.67
N ARG A 601 -8.61 8.85 -4.10
CA ARG A 601 -9.27 8.24 -2.93
C ARG A 601 -8.23 7.74 -1.95
N TYR A 602 -8.53 7.89 -0.67
CA TYR A 602 -7.84 7.15 0.38
C TYR A 602 -8.69 5.95 0.79
N ARG A 603 -8.06 4.85 1.14
CA ARG A 603 -8.74 3.69 1.72
C ARG A 603 -7.93 3.13 2.88
N ASP A 604 -8.52 2.80 3.91
CA ASP A 604 -8.24 1.87 4.99
C ASP A 604 -8.96 2.31 6.27
N ASN A 605 -9.31 1.35 7.13
CA ASN A 605 -9.91 1.61 8.43
C ASN A 605 -8.88 1.55 9.58
N GLN A 606 -7.64 1.18 9.30
CA GLN A 606 -6.58 1.05 10.30
C GLN A 606 -5.74 2.32 10.43
N GLY A 607 -5.49 2.98 9.31
CA GLY A 607 -4.49 4.03 9.15
C GLY A 607 -5.02 5.46 9.34
N TYR A 608 -5.77 5.72 10.42
CA TYR A 608 -6.15 7.06 10.85
C TYR A 608 -5.43 7.41 12.13
N TYR A 609 -4.90 8.63 12.20
CA TYR A 609 -4.27 9.22 13.38
C TYR A 609 -4.99 10.53 13.68
N PHE A 610 -5.84 10.55 14.74
CA PHE A 610 -6.48 11.77 15.21
C PHE A 610 -5.52 12.48 16.15
N ARG A 611 -5.25 13.76 15.87
CA ARG A 611 -4.37 14.57 16.70
C ARG A 611 -5.00 14.83 18.06
N ALA A 612 -4.27 14.58 19.15
CA ALA A 612 -4.75 14.82 20.51
C ALA A 612 -5.14 16.29 20.73
N SER A 613 -4.44 17.23 20.10
CA SER A 613 -4.76 18.67 20.14
C SER A 613 -6.12 19.03 19.54
N ARG A 614 -6.71 18.16 18.71
CA ARG A 614 -7.99 18.40 18.04
C ARG A 614 -9.14 17.60 18.64
N HIS A 615 -8.91 16.95 19.80
CA HIS A 615 -9.90 16.10 20.46
C HIS A 615 -11.23 16.83 20.69
N ALA A 616 -11.20 18.02 21.27
CA ALA A 616 -12.42 18.76 21.57
C ALA A 616 -13.26 19.12 20.34
N GLU A 617 -12.60 19.43 19.20
CA GLU A 617 -13.28 19.75 17.94
C GLU A 617 -13.91 18.50 17.31
N LEU A 618 -13.21 17.38 17.36
CA LEU A 618 -13.70 16.11 16.80
C LEU A 618 -14.83 15.54 17.67
N ASP A 619 -14.71 15.65 19.00
CA ASP A 619 -15.76 15.23 19.93
C ASP A 619 -17.04 16.11 19.81
N ALA A 620 -16.87 17.40 19.57
CA ALA A 620 -18.01 18.29 19.29
C ALA A 620 -18.74 17.91 17.98
N ALA A 621 -17.98 17.43 16.95
CA ALA A 621 -18.57 16.99 15.69
C ALA A 621 -19.18 15.58 15.77
N LEU A 622 -18.63 14.69 16.57
CA LEU A 622 -19.11 13.33 16.80
C LEU A 622 -18.84 12.94 18.28
N PRO A 623 -19.80 13.16 19.19
CA PRO A 623 -19.62 12.88 20.62
C PRO A 623 -19.20 11.43 20.90
N GLY A 624 -18.15 11.27 21.71
CA GLY A 624 -17.57 9.98 22.08
C GLY A 624 -16.64 9.35 21.03
N ILE A 625 -16.25 10.11 20.00
CA ILE A 625 -15.30 9.65 18.99
C ILE A 625 -13.97 9.24 19.65
N GLY A 626 -13.40 8.13 19.16
CA GLY A 626 -12.12 7.61 19.66
C GLY A 626 -12.23 6.73 20.91
N THR A 627 -13.35 6.77 21.64
CA THR A 627 -13.51 6.02 22.91
C THR A 627 -13.40 4.49 22.69
N ARG A 628 -13.92 3.98 21.58
CA ARG A 628 -13.88 2.55 21.24
C ARG A 628 -12.82 2.20 20.21
N SER A 629 -12.35 3.18 19.46
CA SER A 629 -11.44 2.97 18.33
C SER A 629 -9.97 3.23 18.67
N ASP A 630 -9.68 3.90 19.81
CA ASP A 630 -8.32 4.22 20.23
C ASP A 630 -7.52 4.89 19.10
N THR A 631 -8.10 5.96 18.51
CA THR A 631 -7.57 6.59 17.29
C THR A 631 -6.75 7.86 17.60
N PHE A 632 -6.95 8.48 18.78
CA PHE A 632 -6.19 9.66 19.17
C PHE A 632 -4.75 9.30 19.54
N VAL A 633 -3.82 10.08 19.00
CA VAL A 633 -2.39 9.95 19.29
C VAL A 633 -1.79 11.33 19.58
N PRO A 634 -0.66 11.41 20.32
CA PRO A 634 0.10 12.65 20.45
C PRO A 634 0.42 13.24 19.05
N ASP A 635 0.42 14.57 18.96
CA ASP A 635 0.62 15.26 17.68
C ASP A 635 1.98 14.91 17.04
N GLU A 636 3.01 14.69 17.85
CA GLU A 636 4.34 14.28 17.39
C GLU A 636 4.34 12.91 16.73
N VAL A 637 3.54 11.98 17.28
CA VAL A 637 3.36 10.64 16.69
C VAL A 637 2.62 10.74 15.36
N ALA A 638 1.54 11.54 15.30
CA ALA A 638 0.82 11.81 14.06
C ALA A 638 1.76 12.39 12.99
N ASP A 639 2.59 13.38 13.36
CA ASP A 639 3.55 14.02 12.46
C ASP A 639 4.60 13.05 11.93
N GLU A 640 5.17 12.21 12.79
CA GLU A 640 6.17 11.20 12.37
C GLU A 640 5.56 10.19 11.39
N ARG A 641 4.39 9.63 11.73
CA ARG A 641 3.70 8.66 10.89
C ARG A 641 3.28 9.28 9.55
N PHE A 642 2.74 10.48 9.59
CA PHE A 642 2.26 11.17 8.40
C PHE A 642 3.43 11.56 7.47
N ALA A 643 4.56 12.04 8.01
CA ALA A 643 5.77 12.29 7.23
C ALA A 643 6.28 11.02 6.55
N TYR A 644 6.32 9.89 7.27
CA TYR A 644 6.75 8.64 6.70
C TYR A 644 5.81 8.15 5.57
N TYR A 645 4.51 8.06 5.85
CA TYR A 645 3.57 7.47 4.89
C TYR A 645 3.33 8.37 3.67
N LEU A 646 3.06 9.66 3.90
CA LEU A 646 2.74 10.59 2.81
C LEU A 646 3.99 11.05 2.04
N ALA A 647 5.02 11.52 2.75
CA ALA A 647 6.18 12.09 2.07
C ALA A 647 7.17 11.02 1.61
N LEU A 648 7.69 10.17 2.52
CA LEU A 648 8.72 9.19 2.16
C LEU A 648 8.18 8.03 1.33
N ASN A 649 7.09 7.38 1.77
CA ASN A 649 6.57 6.20 1.08
C ASN A 649 5.81 6.59 -0.20
N ASN A 650 4.89 7.56 -0.11
CA ASN A 650 4.03 7.91 -1.25
C ASN A 650 4.77 8.81 -2.25
N VAL A 651 5.05 10.06 -1.89
CA VAL A 651 5.55 11.07 -2.86
C VAL A 651 6.98 10.76 -3.29
N CYS A 652 7.91 10.55 -2.35
CA CYS A 652 9.29 10.18 -2.70
C CYS A 652 9.36 8.81 -3.39
N GLY A 653 8.49 7.87 -3.00
CA GLY A 653 8.32 6.60 -3.70
C GLY A 653 7.87 6.77 -5.16
N LEU A 654 6.94 7.68 -5.45
CA LEU A 654 6.52 8.00 -6.82
C LEU A 654 7.64 8.68 -7.61
N ILE A 655 8.36 9.63 -7.00
CA ILE A 655 9.54 10.27 -7.61
C ILE A 655 10.59 9.22 -7.99
N GLY A 656 10.92 8.31 -7.05
CA GLY A 656 11.88 7.25 -7.30
C GLY A 656 11.44 6.26 -8.38
N ALA A 657 10.14 5.96 -8.45
CA ALA A 657 9.59 5.13 -9.52
C ALA A 657 9.72 5.80 -10.89
N LEU A 658 9.47 7.11 -10.99
CA LEU A 658 9.64 7.88 -12.23
C LEU A 658 11.13 7.96 -12.63
N GLY A 659 12.04 8.15 -11.66
CA GLY A 659 13.49 8.22 -11.91
C GLY A 659 14.10 6.88 -12.30
N SER A 660 13.80 5.82 -11.54
CA SER A 660 14.31 4.47 -11.78
C SER A 660 13.86 3.88 -13.12
N GLN A 661 12.71 4.33 -13.65
CA GLN A 661 12.19 4.00 -14.99
C GLN A 661 12.60 5.02 -16.06
N ARG A 662 13.47 5.99 -15.75
CA ARG A 662 13.99 7.04 -16.65
C ARG A 662 12.89 7.88 -17.31
N LEU A 663 11.76 8.10 -16.60
CA LEU A 663 10.67 8.93 -17.09
C LEU A 663 10.91 10.42 -16.78
N ALA A 664 11.58 10.73 -15.67
CA ALA A 664 11.95 12.09 -15.29
C ALA A 664 13.21 12.09 -14.40
N ASP A 665 13.86 13.23 -14.28
CA ASP A 665 14.95 13.46 -13.32
C ASP A 665 14.36 13.60 -11.91
N GLU A 666 14.79 12.77 -10.96
CA GLU A 666 14.33 12.79 -9.57
C GLU A 666 14.63 14.13 -8.88
N ARG A 667 15.78 14.77 -9.19
CA ARG A 667 16.13 16.07 -8.61
C ARG A 667 15.17 17.17 -9.04
N LEU A 668 14.75 17.15 -10.32
CA LEU A 668 13.73 18.06 -10.83
C LEU A 668 12.38 17.86 -10.11
N LEU A 669 11.98 16.60 -9.92
CA LEU A 669 10.73 16.28 -9.22
C LEU A 669 10.79 16.60 -7.73
N LEU A 670 11.93 16.41 -7.06
CA LEU A 670 12.16 16.84 -5.69
C LEU A 670 12.07 18.36 -5.55
N ALA A 671 12.66 19.12 -6.49
CA ALA A 671 12.52 20.57 -6.53
C ALA A 671 11.07 21.03 -6.74
N ALA A 672 10.31 20.33 -7.60
CA ALA A 672 8.88 20.56 -7.81
C ALA A 672 8.08 20.28 -6.54
N PHE A 673 8.36 19.18 -5.84
CA PHE A 673 7.73 18.84 -4.56
C PHE A 673 8.07 19.87 -3.48
N ARG A 674 9.31 20.29 -3.36
CA ARG A 674 9.73 21.37 -2.45
C ARG A 674 8.96 22.67 -2.70
N ARG A 675 8.79 23.06 -3.97
CA ARG A 675 7.99 24.24 -4.35
C ARG A 675 6.52 24.09 -3.96
N PHE A 676 5.94 22.92 -4.20
CA PHE A 676 4.56 22.60 -3.77
C PHE A 676 4.40 22.74 -2.26
N LEU A 677 5.31 22.16 -1.47
CA LEU A 677 5.31 22.26 -0.02
C LEU A 677 5.46 23.72 0.47
N ALA A 678 6.34 24.51 -0.15
CA ALA A 678 6.51 25.93 0.16
C ALA A 678 5.21 26.74 -0.09
N THR A 679 4.51 26.45 -1.18
CA THR A 679 3.20 27.04 -1.47
C THR A 679 2.14 26.62 -0.45
N ALA A 680 2.15 25.35 -0.05
CA ALA A 680 1.22 24.83 0.96
C ALA A 680 1.51 25.35 2.36
N ALA A 681 2.77 25.63 2.71
CA ALA A 681 3.18 26.16 4.01
C ALA A 681 2.93 27.67 4.18
N GLY A 682 3.17 28.48 3.14
CA GLY A 682 3.21 29.94 3.27
C GLY A 682 2.65 30.76 2.09
N GLY A 683 2.27 30.10 0.97
CA GLY A 683 1.78 30.77 -0.24
C GLY A 683 0.30 31.16 -0.20
N PRO A 684 -0.24 31.67 -1.31
CA PRO A 684 -1.66 32.02 -1.44
C PRO A 684 -2.63 30.86 -1.20
N GLY A 685 -2.14 29.61 -1.41
CA GLY A 685 -2.88 28.38 -1.16
C GLY A 685 -2.46 27.67 0.15
N ARG A 686 -2.06 28.44 1.18
CA ARG A 686 -1.62 27.93 2.47
C ARG A 686 -2.64 26.98 3.09
N LEU A 687 -2.15 25.83 3.56
CA LEU A 687 -2.89 24.85 4.33
C LEU A 687 -2.56 25.01 5.84
N ARG A 688 -3.48 24.56 6.68
CA ARG A 688 -3.28 24.57 8.14
C ARG A 688 -2.40 23.41 8.66
N SER A 689 -2.16 22.40 7.82
CA SER A 689 -1.25 21.30 8.18
C SER A 689 0.17 21.82 8.48
N THR A 690 0.77 21.32 9.54
CA THR A 690 2.16 21.66 9.92
C THR A 690 3.18 20.86 9.11
N LEU A 691 2.77 19.75 8.47
CA LEU A 691 3.65 18.83 7.78
C LEU A 691 4.47 19.50 6.65
N PRO A 692 3.90 20.39 5.79
CA PRO A 692 4.68 21.04 4.73
C PRO A 692 5.90 21.81 5.25
N ALA A 693 5.72 22.63 6.30
CA ALA A 693 6.83 23.37 6.90
C ALA A 693 7.87 22.43 7.53
N ARG A 694 7.43 21.43 8.28
CA ARG A 694 8.33 20.43 8.90
C ARG A 694 9.17 19.68 7.88
N LEU A 695 8.60 19.27 6.74
CA LEU A 695 9.32 18.60 5.68
C LEU A 695 10.36 19.52 5.02
N LEU A 696 10.09 20.82 4.94
CA LEU A 696 11.03 21.80 4.40
C LEU A 696 12.20 22.10 5.35
N ASP A 697 11.93 22.09 6.65
CA ASP A 697 12.89 22.52 7.68
C ASP A 697 13.75 21.35 8.20
N ALA A 698 13.19 20.14 8.28
CA ALA A 698 13.87 18.99 8.87
C ALA A 698 14.95 18.42 7.94
N PRO A 699 16.23 18.41 8.33
CA PRO A 699 17.31 17.82 7.50
C PRO A 699 17.26 16.30 7.49
N VAL A 700 16.59 15.69 8.46
CA VAL A 700 16.42 14.25 8.62
C VAL A 700 14.97 13.90 8.93
N LEU A 701 14.57 12.70 8.55
CA LEU A 701 13.22 12.17 8.79
C LEU A 701 13.28 10.80 9.46
N ARG A 702 12.26 10.49 10.27
CA ARG A 702 12.07 9.14 10.80
C ARG A 702 11.48 8.24 9.72
N CYS A 703 12.08 7.09 9.53
CA CYS A 703 11.72 6.14 8.48
C CYS A 703 11.57 4.74 9.08
N LYS A 704 10.49 4.06 8.74
CA LYS A 704 10.28 2.66 9.13
C LYS A 704 11.31 1.75 8.49
N ALA A 705 11.99 0.95 9.30
CA ALA A 705 13.05 0.03 8.92
C ALA A 705 12.48 -1.39 8.80
N ASN A 706 12.08 -1.79 7.60
CA ASN A 706 11.39 -3.08 7.39
C ASN A 706 12.33 -4.29 7.55
N LEU A 707 13.61 -4.16 7.20
CA LEU A 707 14.61 -5.21 7.37
C LEU A 707 14.95 -5.38 8.85
N LEU A 708 15.28 -4.29 9.55
CA LEU A 708 15.60 -4.33 10.99
C LEU A 708 14.39 -4.78 11.82
N THR A 709 13.16 -4.36 11.49
CA THR A 709 11.94 -4.84 12.14
C THR A 709 11.83 -6.37 12.06
N ARG A 710 12.19 -6.96 10.90
CA ARG A 710 12.20 -8.43 10.72
C ARG A 710 13.35 -9.10 11.47
N LEU A 711 14.53 -8.51 11.46
CA LEU A 711 15.70 -9.03 12.17
C LEU A 711 15.54 -8.99 13.70
N HIS A 712 14.68 -8.13 14.22
CA HIS A 712 14.33 -8.03 15.63
C HIS A 712 13.05 -8.81 16.00
N GLY A 713 12.50 -9.63 15.11
CA GLY A 713 11.32 -10.46 15.36
C GLY A 713 10.03 -9.70 15.69
N LEU A 714 9.95 -8.40 15.43
CA LEU A 714 8.79 -7.57 15.80
C LEU A 714 7.55 -7.89 14.98
N ASP A 715 6.38 -7.85 15.64
CA ASP A 715 5.07 -7.99 15.01
C ASP A 715 4.28 -6.66 15.17
N GLU A 716 3.86 -6.09 14.06
CA GLU A 716 3.17 -4.78 14.00
C GLU A 716 1.79 -4.77 14.65
N LEU A 717 1.25 -5.93 15.03
CA LEU A 717 -0.02 -6.03 15.78
C LEU A 717 0.19 -6.23 17.28
N ALA A 718 1.43 -6.42 17.74
CA ALA A 718 1.73 -6.70 19.13
C ALA A 718 2.30 -5.47 19.84
N GLY A 719 1.75 -5.13 21.01
CA GLY A 719 2.25 -4.06 21.86
C GLY A 719 1.80 -2.64 21.50
N PRO A 720 2.32 -1.61 22.18
CA PRO A 720 2.09 -0.20 21.90
C PRO A 720 2.61 0.21 20.51
N VAL A 721 2.00 1.24 19.91
CA VAL A 721 2.30 1.69 18.53
C VAL A 721 3.78 2.05 18.30
N ASP A 722 4.46 2.55 19.31
CA ASP A 722 5.87 2.95 19.29
C ASP A 722 6.85 1.79 19.33
N THR A 723 6.42 0.60 19.79
CA THR A 723 7.24 -0.62 19.89
C THR A 723 6.99 -1.64 18.78
N GLN A 724 6.04 -1.41 17.89
CA GLN A 724 5.64 -2.36 16.85
C GLN A 724 6.63 -2.48 15.68
N SER A 725 7.49 -1.47 15.48
CA SER A 725 8.44 -1.43 14.36
C SER A 725 9.68 -0.63 14.71
N VAL A 726 10.82 -1.01 14.12
CA VAL A 726 12.04 -0.22 14.18
C VAL A 726 11.91 1.01 13.29
N TYR A 727 12.27 2.17 13.83
CA TYR A 727 12.38 3.42 13.06
C TYR A 727 13.83 3.91 13.08
N VAL A 728 14.37 4.19 11.91
CA VAL A 728 15.70 4.78 11.72
C VAL A 728 15.58 6.24 11.28
N THR A 729 16.66 6.99 11.44
CA THR A 729 16.77 8.35 10.92
C THR A 729 17.43 8.30 9.55
N VAL A 730 16.80 8.91 8.55
CA VAL A 730 17.32 9.01 7.17
C VAL A 730 17.48 10.46 6.78
N ALA A 731 18.42 10.76 5.90
CA ALA A 731 18.53 12.08 5.29
C ALA A 731 17.22 12.42 4.55
N ASN A 732 16.76 13.66 4.72
CA ASN A 732 15.57 14.12 4.02
C ASN A 732 15.91 14.37 2.53
N PRO A 733 15.28 13.66 1.58
CA PRO A 733 15.59 13.83 0.15
C PRO A 733 15.35 15.25 -0.38
N LEU A 734 14.55 16.04 0.32
CA LEU A 734 14.33 17.45 -0.03
C LEU A 734 15.55 18.35 0.24
N HIS A 735 16.52 17.88 0.99
CA HIS A 735 17.76 18.62 1.33
C HIS A 735 18.99 18.10 0.59
N SER A 736 18.83 17.10 -0.29
CA SER A 736 19.90 16.49 -1.10
C SER A 736 20.22 17.28 -2.37
#